data_01c55bf0307541f7d44f593bcefa3433
#
_entry.id   01c55bf0307541f7d44f593bcefa3433
#
_cell.length_a   1.000
_cell.length_b   1.000
_cell.length_c   1.000
_cell.angle_alpha   90.00
_cell.angle_beta   90.00
_cell.angle_gamma   90.00
#
_symmetry.space_group_name_H-M   'P 1'
#
loop_
_entity.id
_entity.type
_entity.pdbx_description
1 polymer ?
#
loop_
_entity_poly.entity_id
_entity_poly.type
_entity_poly.pdbx_seq_one_letter_code
_entity_poly.pdbx_strand_id
1 'polypeptide(L)'
;MEKEIKVKKRTVSSLLGMSALSFSMLSLPCSANISAVPVVGGIVNSSEILKHQINDSITYTTTTVRDAAIFTIAGLTLDAYILSLPLDSSVKKRVIAQLSNPYYAIPLGHFLYTFVDKYGNMDNEDAFKAYLKTKYSEEELQRFSHSLFTLNELQKEEDASKPSEGHHQGLKVDRKFIANMVVVYDELVQIGEWKDLNILPDRYTYLSDSPEDKAIIDKIQPIILSGLEKSVLGMDKGEMRSALELIIADGKPENKNKVNNKAEALTITLIDFVRLNVLKSYRQFVYQEQRQIALNSWLQETFKDNPDTLVAYLASRQQRRLAVQVTVDGLQQGLIEGLVTPAEKTFLKQIYQDHLNRNEYKPQGEPTSQPEHEQQLTFLKAMVEKGYQDPNYLPFFSQLYQEYEKSIVNVGISSTPTISVRNLPIIKTGAKVSGQGGTGIPNFHFVDRQDDRAYYFFGNDALQLDRLMDANKVQTMFDRLDYLVTLNCNAQYDWNAHTTYDGLVNLGAGESLRDFGEKRCLRELTQRAKTEKTITEMRAELIEEIGIYQNIFVLDIYSKLTQKWKIQQELETLSKLEQKGMPDYALIYNPWPDHFAHFTGPFSDEILMPTGELNRLDYWLTQISDVYKSANVYDRTLWGMAGDHGLAPVYYSLNPEKQVFETLQAELDYPLVIKKISSDEGEGPKITNALNYESNKEVDVVVASTAGGNFMMDFFNSQQGWKVQPTYTELTTWIPVNAPEDQPINIVNEIASRLKESLDYLVVRETPCSLDECQIRVIGFKDDIRVDELISKKGNRLFYQPVAGSSQLLEVDVLNIYKPQLNETEQKQYDELYQRCMISADANEDSSWCTEQEWRTLTSFTARPDVVNQLAYLYEEDRAGTINLFPKFGVGFNTKVPGRHAGEHYLEKDAFLGFWGKPIKNKMAPLIIEENGSLAPTLYQYLTEEKVIKNENGWGYPSLLN
;
A
#
# COMPACT_ATOMS: atom_id res chain seq x y z
N MET A 1 -3.32 44.87 -7.16
CA MET A 1 -3.68 43.70 -6.33
C MET A 1 -4.96 43.88 -5.52
N GLU A 2 -5.09 44.92 -4.69
CA GLU A 2 -6.35 45.17 -3.94
C GLU A 2 -7.60 45.48 -4.78
N LYS A 3 -7.46 46.14 -5.93
CA LYS A 3 -8.58 46.38 -6.87
C LYS A 3 -9.07 45.13 -7.57
N GLU A 4 -8.19 44.20 -7.90
CA GLU A 4 -8.57 42.91 -8.49
C GLU A 4 -9.26 41.98 -7.50
N ILE A 5 -8.80 41.97 -6.24
CA ILE A 5 -9.42 41.20 -5.16
C ILE A 5 -10.85 41.69 -4.89
N LYS A 6 -11.12 43.02 -4.93
CA LYS A 6 -12.48 43.57 -4.77
C LYS A 6 -13.43 43.17 -5.91
N VAL A 7 -12.97 43.13 -7.14
CA VAL A 7 -13.78 42.72 -8.31
C VAL A 7 -14.10 41.19 -8.20
N LYS A 8 -13.12 40.36 -7.85
CA LYS A 8 -13.33 38.92 -7.66
C LYS A 8 -14.29 38.62 -6.49
N LYS A 9 -14.20 39.36 -5.38
CA LYS A 9 -15.16 39.22 -4.26
C LYS A 9 -16.60 39.59 -4.64
N ARG A 10 -16.81 40.58 -5.50
CA ARG A 10 -18.16 40.93 -5.98
C ARG A 10 -18.75 39.87 -6.91
N THR A 11 -17.94 39.27 -7.77
CA THR A 11 -18.38 38.24 -8.70
C THR A 11 -18.75 36.94 -7.95
N VAL A 12 -17.96 36.56 -6.94
CA VAL A 12 -18.25 35.42 -6.09
C VAL A 12 -19.51 35.61 -5.25
N SER A 13 -19.72 36.81 -4.71
CA SER A 13 -20.94 37.12 -3.94
C SER A 13 -22.21 37.13 -4.80
N SER A 14 -22.13 37.54 -6.08
CA SER A 14 -23.26 37.47 -7.00
C SER A 14 -23.57 36.05 -7.44
N LEU A 15 -22.56 35.19 -7.61
CA LEU A 15 -22.76 33.78 -7.92
C LEU A 15 -23.38 33.01 -6.72
N LEU A 16 -22.95 33.32 -5.49
CA LEU A 16 -23.55 32.76 -4.28
C LEU A 16 -25.02 33.19 -4.10
N GLY A 17 -25.37 34.41 -4.49
CA GLY A 17 -26.73 34.89 -4.49
C GLY A 17 -27.65 34.18 -5.51
N MET A 18 -27.13 33.89 -6.70
CA MET A 18 -27.89 33.15 -7.72
C MET A 18 -28.06 31.66 -7.37
N SER A 19 -27.09 31.04 -6.66
CA SER A 19 -27.21 29.64 -6.21
C SER A 19 -28.29 29.47 -5.14
N ALA A 20 -28.43 30.42 -4.23
CA ALA A 20 -29.50 30.39 -3.23
C ALA A 20 -30.89 30.48 -3.84
N LEU A 21 -31.04 31.22 -4.94
CA LEU A 21 -32.30 31.32 -5.69
C LEU A 21 -32.63 30.06 -6.51
N SER A 22 -31.65 29.43 -7.08
CA SER A 22 -31.82 28.14 -7.80
C SER A 22 -32.16 26.99 -6.84
N PHE A 23 -31.65 27.02 -5.62
CA PHE A 23 -31.94 26.03 -4.58
C PHE A 23 -33.35 26.16 -3.98
N SER A 24 -33.88 27.37 -3.89
CA SER A 24 -35.26 27.60 -3.38
C SER A 24 -36.35 27.16 -4.35
N MET A 25 -36.06 27.06 -5.64
CA MET A 25 -37.02 26.52 -6.62
C MET A 25 -37.03 24.99 -6.71
N LEU A 26 -35.99 24.30 -6.21
CA LEU A 26 -35.94 22.82 -6.15
C LEU A 26 -36.53 22.26 -4.85
N SER A 27 -36.95 23.09 -3.90
CA SER A 27 -37.52 22.69 -2.60
C SER A 27 -39.04 22.63 -2.56
N LEU A 28 -39.73 22.60 -3.69
CA LEU A 28 -41.15 22.30 -3.71
C LEU A 28 -41.41 20.83 -3.38
N PRO A 29 -42.36 20.50 -2.51
CA PRO A 29 -42.60 19.13 -2.09
C PRO A 29 -43.33 18.37 -3.22
N CYS A 30 -42.62 17.75 -4.12
CA CYS A 30 -43.15 16.73 -5.00
C CYS A 30 -43.24 15.40 -4.27
N SER A 31 -44.35 15.14 -3.64
CA SER A 31 -44.77 13.82 -3.17
C SER A 31 -45.34 12.98 -4.32
N ALA A 32 -44.63 12.85 -5.39
CA ALA A 32 -44.98 11.93 -6.47
C ALA A 32 -43.82 10.92 -6.65
N ASN A 33 -44.18 9.64 -6.75
CA ASN A 33 -43.27 8.53 -6.97
C ASN A 33 -42.25 8.84 -8.08
N ILE A 34 -41.13 9.45 -7.72
CA ILE A 34 -40.01 9.81 -8.61
C ILE A 34 -39.13 8.58 -8.92
N SER A 35 -39.37 7.45 -8.26
CA SER A 35 -38.68 6.20 -8.48
C SER A 35 -38.85 5.57 -9.88
N ALA A 36 -39.73 6.11 -10.70
CA ALA A 36 -40.00 5.62 -12.07
C ALA A 36 -39.17 6.30 -13.18
N VAL A 37 -38.37 7.34 -12.85
CA VAL A 37 -37.53 8.05 -13.83
C VAL A 37 -36.08 8.05 -13.35
N PRO A 38 -35.25 7.13 -13.84
CA PRO A 38 -33.86 6.99 -13.39
C PRO A 38 -33.01 8.27 -13.50
N VAL A 39 -33.33 9.10 -14.49
CA VAL A 39 -32.61 10.35 -14.78
C VAL A 39 -32.79 11.39 -13.67
N VAL A 40 -33.99 11.52 -13.12
CA VAL A 40 -34.28 12.54 -12.08
C VAL A 40 -33.71 12.11 -10.73
N GLY A 41 -33.77 10.82 -10.40
CA GLY A 41 -33.14 10.27 -9.19
C GLY A 41 -31.64 10.48 -9.19
N GLY A 42 -30.96 10.26 -10.31
CA GLY A 42 -29.52 10.46 -10.45
C GLY A 42 -29.07 11.92 -10.31
N ILE A 43 -29.87 12.89 -10.84
CA ILE A 43 -29.56 14.32 -10.69
C ILE A 43 -29.73 14.77 -9.24
N VAL A 44 -30.80 14.31 -8.57
CA VAL A 44 -31.05 14.65 -7.16
C VAL A 44 -29.93 14.09 -6.28
N ASN A 45 -29.52 12.84 -6.52
CA ASN A 45 -28.46 12.21 -5.73
C ASN A 45 -27.06 12.80 -6.02
N SER A 46 -26.79 13.15 -7.27
CA SER A 46 -25.55 13.88 -7.61
C SER A 46 -25.51 15.25 -6.94
N SER A 47 -26.64 15.94 -6.83
CA SER A 47 -26.73 17.23 -6.14
C SER A 47 -26.51 17.09 -4.63
N GLU A 48 -26.93 15.99 -4.01
CA GLU A 48 -26.69 15.72 -2.58
C GLU A 48 -25.25 15.31 -2.30
N ILE A 49 -24.63 14.51 -3.16
CA ILE A 49 -23.20 14.22 -3.09
C ILE A 49 -22.38 15.49 -3.26
N LEU A 50 -22.70 16.31 -4.24
CA LEU A 50 -22.07 17.60 -4.45
C LEU A 50 -22.29 18.54 -3.26
N LYS A 51 -23.48 18.55 -2.64
CA LYS A 51 -23.75 19.31 -1.42
C LYS A 51 -22.91 18.87 -0.23
N HIS A 52 -22.80 17.54 -0.03
CA HIS A 52 -21.95 16.99 1.03
C HIS A 52 -20.51 17.40 0.81
N GLN A 53 -20.00 17.24 -0.40
CA GLN A 53 -18.66 17.63 -0.80
C GLN A 53 -18.44 19.16 -0.70
N ILE A 54 -19.44 19.98 -1.01
CA ILE A 54 -19.40 21.43 -0.85
C ILE A 54 -19.35 21.81 0.62
N ASN A 55 -20.20 21.22 1.45
CA ASN A 55 -20.20 21.51 2.89
C ASN A 55 -18.89 21.15 3.53
N ASP A 56 -18.29 20.02 3.14
CA ASP A 56 -16.97 19.62 3.58
C ASP A 56 -15.89 20.60 3.12
N SER A 57 -16.02 21.08 1.89
CA SER A 57 -15.10 22.05 1.31
C SER A 57 -15.23 23.43 1.95
N ILE A 58 -16.45 23.90 2.22
CA ILE A 58 -16.69 25.20 2.87
C ILE A 58 -16.14 25.21 4.29
N THR A 59 -16.22 24.09 5.01
CA THR A 59 -15.65 23.97 6.35
C THR A 59 -14.12 24.01 6.32
N TYR A 60 -13.52 23.66 5.21
CA TYR A 60 -12.06 23.59 5.02
C TYR A 60 -11.46 24.88 4.40
N THR A 61 -12.24 25.63 3.63
CA THR A 61 -11.75 26.74 2.77
C THR A 61 -11.64 28.08 3.45
N THR A 62 -11.19 28.16 4.68
CA THR A 62 -10.76 29.47 5.21
C THR A 62 -9.44 29.96 4.61
N THR A 63 -8.79 29.22 3.72
CA THR A 63 -7.39 29.44 3.35
C THR A 63 -7.10 29.86 1.91
N THR A 64 -7.89 29.54 0.90
CA THR A 64 -7.67 30.11 -0.43
C THR A 64 -8.94 30.42 -1.23
N VAL A 65 -9.02 31.64 -1.75
CA VAL A 65 -10.09 32.12 -2.64
C VAL A 65 -10.22 31.28 -3.92
N ARG A 66 -9.12 30.66 -4.35
CA ARG A 66 -9.05 29.77 -5.51
C ARG A 66 -9.80 28.48 -5.27
N ASP A 67 -9.60 27.87 -4.11
CA ASP A 67 -10.17 26.56 -3.79
C ASP A 67 -11.69 26.71 -3.53
N ALA A 68 -12.10 27.75 -2.80
CA ALA A 68 -13.49 28.09 -2.65
C ALA A 68 -14.18 28.34 -4.02
N ALA A 69 -13.51 28.99 -4.97
CA ALA A 69 -14.06 29.20 -6.30
C ALA A 69 -14.19 27.90 -7.10
N ILE A 70 -13.22 27.02 -7.05
CA ILE A 70 -13.25 25.72 -7.74
C ILE A 70 -14.35 24.83 -7.15
N PHE A 71 -14.45 24.73 -5.83
CA PHE A 71 -15.48 23.94 -5.18
C PHE A 71 -16.88 24.53 -5.32
N THR A 72 -17.00 25.84 -5.28
CA THR A 72 -18.26 26.51 -5.52
C THR A 72 -18.70 26.34 -6.96
N ILE A 73 -17.80 26.41 -7.92
CA ILE A 73 -18.08 26.18 -9.34
C ILE A 73 -18.43 24.72 -9.62
N ALA A 74 -17.67 23.75 -9.08
CA ALA A 74 -17.99 22.33 -9.21
C ALA A 74 -19.28 21.96 -8.48
N GLY A 75 -19.62 22.67 -7.39
CA GLY A 75 -20.83 22.45 -6.64
C GLY A 75 -22.04 23.19 -7.19
N LEU A 76 -21.86 24.26 -7.93
CA LEU A 76 -22.97 25.05 -8.49
C LEU A 76 -23.47 24.49 -9.80
N THR A 77 -22.56 24.21 -10.70
CA THR A 77 -22.85 23.46 -11.93
C THR A 77 -21.50 22.90 -12.46
N LEU A 78 -21.43 21.62 -12.64
CA LEU A 78 -20.31 20.97 -13.32
C LEU A 78 -20.11 21.57 -14.73
N ASP A 79 -21.20 22.02 -15.34
CA ASP A 79 -21.24 22.77 -16.62
C ASP A 79 -20.41 24.05 -16.57
N ALA A 80 -20.58 24.87 -15.50
CA ALA A 80 -19.84 26.12 -15.36
C ALA A 80 -18.32 25.85 -15.18
N TYR A 81 -17.97 24.78 -14.51
CA TYR A 81 -16.58 24.36 -14.37
C TYR A 81 -15.99 23.92 -15.72
N ILE A 82 -16.69 23.07 -16.47
CA ILE A 82 -16.28 22.63 -17.81
C ILE A 82 -16.15 23.83 -18.76
N LEU A 83 -17.07 24.78 -18.68
CA LEU A 83 -17.01 26.01 -19.48
C LEU A 83 -15.78 26.87 -19.13
N SER A 84 -15.32 26.83 -17.91
CA SER A 84 -14.14 27.58 -17.44
C SER A 84 -12.79 26.97 -17.84
N LEU A 85 -12.80 25.70 -18.27
CA LEU A 85 -11.58 25.00 -18.68
C LEU A 85 -11.09 25.46 -20.07
N PRO A 86 -9.80 25.44 -20.34
CA PRO A 86 -9.23 25.77 -21.66
C PRO A 86 -9.43 24.60 -22.64
N LEU A 87 -10.69 24.30 -22.98
CA LEU A 87 -11.11 23.27 -23.93
C LEU A 87 -11.64 23.88 -25.21
N ASP A 88 -11.56 23.12 -26.29
CA ASP A 88 -12.23 23.47 -27.54
C ASP A 88 -13.76 23.53 -27.37
N SER A 89 -14.40 24.45 -28.08
CA SER A 89 -15.83 24.66 -27.95
C SER A 89 -16.67 23.43 -28.33
N SER A 90 -16.18 22.59 -29.24
CA SER A 90 -16.82 21.32 -29.61
C SER A 90 -16.77 20.30 -28.48
N VAL A 91 -15.63 20.17 -27.81
CA VAL A 91 -15.47 19.30 -26.62
C VAL A 91 -16.37 19.77 -25.49
N LYS A 92 -16.36 21.08 -25.17
CA LYS A 92 -17.24 21.67 -24.17
C LYS A 92 -18.70 21.32 -24.40
N LYS A 93 -19.19 21.48 -25.64
CA LYS A 93 -20.58 21.17 -26.00
C LYS A 93 -20.92 19.69 -25.82
N ARG A 94 -20.04 18.79 -26.23
CA ARG A 94 -20.25 17.34 -26.06
C ARG A 94 -20.29 16.95 -24.60
N VAL A 95 -19.29 17.35 -23.83
CA VAL A 95 -19.20 17.03 -22.39
C VAL A 95 -20.41 17.57 -21.65
N ILE A 96 -20.82 18.82 -21.89
CA ILE A 96 -22.01 19.40 -21.26
C ILE A 96 -23.27 18.64 -21.64
N ALA A 97 -23.43 18.23 -22.90
CA ALA A 97 -24.56 17.40 -23.31
C ALA A 97 -24.61 16.04 -22.61
N GLN A 98 -23.47 15.46 -22.34
CA GLN A 98 -23.34 14.19 -21.58
C GLN A 98 -23.67 14.35 -20.09
N LEU A 99 -23.45 15.53 -19.50
CA LEU A 99 -23.70 15.78 -18.07
C LEU A 99 -25.20 15.73 -17.70
N SER A 100 -26.09 15.72 -18.67
CA SER A 100 -27.52 15.43 -18.44
C SER A 100 -27.79 13.97 -18.08
N ASN A 101 -26.85 13.09 -18.32
CA ASN A 101 -26.91 11.66 -17.98
C ASN A 101 -26.09 11.35 -16.73
N PRO A 102 -26.70 10.83 -15.64
CA PRO A 102 -26.01 10.51 -14.40
C PRO A 102 -24.83 9.54 -14.57
N TYR A 103 -24.93 8.61 -15.50
CA TYR A 103 -23.85 7.64 -15.81
C TYR A 103 -22.55 8.29 -16.26
N TYR A 104 -22.61 9.53 -16.73
CA TYR A 104 -21.45 10.33 -17.14
C TYR A 104 -21.11 11.44 -16.14
N ALA A 105 -22.15 12.10 -15.61
CA ALA A 105 -21.98 13.26 -14.74
C ALA A 105 -21.31 12.90 -13.39
N ILE A 106 -21.77 11.81 -12.77
CA ILE A 106 -21.31 11.41 -11.44
C ILE A 106 -19.84 10.96 -11.46
N PRO A 107 -19.43 10.04 -12.33
CA PRO A 107 -18.04 9.64 -12.43
C PRO A 107 -17.10 10.79 -12.76
N LEU A 108 -17.48 11.63 -13.73
CA LEU A 108 -16.66 12.80 -14.10
C LEU A 108 -16.55 13.80 -12.94
N GLY A 109 -17.65 14.09 -12.26
CA GLY A 109 -17.68 15.00 -11.12
C GLY A 109 -16.80 14.48 -9.98
N HIS A 110 -16.89 13.20 -9.66
CA HIS A 110 -16.09 12.58 -8.63
C HIS A 110 -14.61 12.53 -8.98
N PHE A 111 -14.27 12.22 -10.22
CA PHE A 111 -12.92 12.24 -10.75
C PHE A 111 -12.31 13.64 -10.66
N LEU A 112 -13.00 14.65 -11.19
CA LEU A 112 -12.55 16.05 -11.15
C LEU A 112 -12.39 16.55 -9.71
N TYR A 113 -13.36 16.22 -8.84
CA TYR A 113 -13.30 16.54 -7.42
C TYR A 113 -12.07 15.91 -6.76
N THR A 114 -11.84 14.62 -6.96
CA THR A 114 -10.70 13.90 -6.40
C THR A 114 -9.38 14.51 -6.86
N PHE A 115 -9.26 14.83 -8.14
CA PHE A 115 -8.05 15.45 -8.68
C PHE A 115 -7.83 16.87 -8.16
N VAL A 116 -8.86 17.69 -8.18
CA VAL A 116 -8.77 19.09 -7.72
C VAL A 116 -8.50 19.14 -6.21
N ASP A 117 -9.21 18.34 -5.42
CA ASP A 117 -9.00 18.26 -3.97
C ASP A 117 -7.59 17.76 -3.64
N LYS A 118 -7.15 16.70 -4.33
CA LYS A 118 -5.87 16.05 -4.07
C LYS A 118 -4.67 16.92 -4.46
N TYR A 119 -4.76 17.63 -5.59
CA TYR A 119 -3.62 18.36 -6.14
C TYR A 119 -3.79 19.88 -6.15
N GLY A 120 -4.99 20.38 -5.87
CA GLY A 120 -5.31 21.81 -5.87
C GLY A 120 -4.86 22.56 -4.61
N ASN A 121 -4.63 21.87 -3.50
CA ASN A 121 -4.40 22.43 -2.16
C ASN A 121 -2.94 22.28 -1.67
N MET A 122 -1.98 22.16 -2.56
CA MET A 122 -0.57 21.91 -2.21
C MET A 122 0.13 23.03 -1.42
N ASP A 123 -0.47 24.23 -1.36
CA ASP A 123 0.11 25.40 -0.68
C ASP A 123 -0.32 25.55 0.81
N ASN A 124 -1.02 24.57 1.38
CA ASN A 124 -1.49 24.66 2.75
C ASN A 124 -0.36 24.44 3.77
N GLU A 125 -0.42 25.16 4.88
CA GLU A 125 0.50 24.94 5.99
C GLU A 125 0.38 23.49 6.50
N ASP A 126 1.50 22.84 6.70
CA ASP A 126 1.59 21.51 7.27
C ASP A 126 0.98 21.47 8.68
N ALA A 127 -0.04 20.65 8.90
CA ALA A 127 -0.74 20.56 10.18
C ALA A 127 0.18 20.07 11.30
N PHE A 128 1.12 19.20 11.01
CA PHE A 128 2.10 18.74 11.97
C PHE A 128 3.07 19.85 12.38
N LYS A 129 3.54 20.68 11.44
CA LYS A 129 4.36 21.87 11.75
C LYS A 129 3.60 22.85 12.64
N ALA A 130 2.32 23.08 12.37
CA ALA A 130 1.48 23.91 13.22
C ALA A 130 1.34 23.34 14.64
N TYR A 131 1.15 22.02 14.76
CA TYR A 131 1.11 21.33 16.04
C TYR A 131 2.43 21.46 16.81
N LEU A 132 3.58 21.27 16.15
CA LEU A 132 4.90 21.41 16.80
C LEU A 132 5.11 22.80 17.44
N LYS A 133 4.65 23.85 16.79
CA LYS A 133 4.70 25.24 17.37
C LYS A 133 3.89 25.37 18.67
N THR A 134 2.97 24.48 18.96
CA THR A 134 2.23 24.44 20.22
C THR A 134 2.95 23.66 21.33
N LYS A 135 3.95 22.85 20.98
CA LYS A 135 4.66 21.94 21.88
C LYS A 135 6.07 22.40 22.22
N TYR A 136 6.70 23.09 21.29
CA TYR A 136 8.11 23.50 21.37
C TYR A 136 8.25 25.00 21.17
N SER A 137 9.21 25.59 21.85
CA SER A 137 9.62 26.99 21.62
C SER A 137 10.31 27.12 20.26
N GLU A 138 10.39 28.35 19.76
CA GLU A 138 11.05 28.64 18.51
C GLU A 138 12.54 28.24 18.52
N GLU A 139 13.21 28.44 19.68
CA GLU A 139 14.61 28.01 19.88
C GLU A 139 14.78 26.49 19.83
N GLU A 140 13.84 25.72 20.40
CA GLU A 140 13.84 24.25 20.32
C GLU A 140 13.58 23.77 18.89
N LEU A 141 12.61 24.38 18.21
CA LEU A 141 12.33 24.05 16.81
C LEU A 141 13.52 24.36 15.90
N GLN A 142 14.27 25.43 16.17
CA GLN A 142 15.52 25.72 15.44
C GLN A 142 16.58 24.65 15.65
N ARG A 143 16.68 24.08 16.85
CA ARG A 143 17.60 22.95 17.10
C ARG A 143 17.21 21.68 16.32
N PHE A 144 15.93 21.51 16.05
CA PHE A 144 15.38 20.38 15.27
C PHE A 144 15.15 20.75 13.79
N SER A 145 15.38 22.01 13.38
CA SER A 145 15.07 22.48 12.02
C SER A 145 15.90 21.79 10.93
N HIS A 146 17.05 21.25 11.31
CA HIS A 146 17.91 20.49 10.42
C HIS A 146 17.13 19.37 9.69
N SER A 147 16.34 18.58 10.43
CA SER A 147 15.55 17.51 9.85
C SER A 147 14.50 17.97 8.82
N LEU A 148 13.86 19.11 9.06
CA LEU A 148 12.81 19.65 8.19
C LEU A 148 13.36 20.23 6.87
N PHE A 149 14.53 20.86 6.92
CA PHE A 149 15.17 21.43 5.72
C PHE A 149 15.87 20.39 4.89
N THR A 150 16.54 19.44 5.51
CA THR A 150 17.32 18.42 4.81
C THR A 150 16.43 17.54 3.91
N LEU A 151 15.23 17.15 4.37
CA LEU A 151 14.28 16.42 3.54
C LEU A 151 13.89 17.19 2.28
N ASN A 152 13.60 18.49 2.41
CA ASN A 152 13.27 19.33 1.27
C ASN A 152 14.47 19.54 0.32
N GLU A 153 15.67 19.56 0.85
CA GLU A 153 16.90 19.71 0.08
C GLU A 153 17.24 18.42 -0.66
N LEU A 154 17.19 17.27 0.02
CA LEU A 154 17.40 15.97 -0.58
C LEU A 154 16.40 15.70 -1.71
N GLN A 155 15.12 16.02 -1.50
CA GLN A 155 14.09 15.90 -2.54
C GLN A 155 14.39 16.80 -3.75
N LYS A 156 14.83 18.03 -3.51
CA LYS A 156 15.24 18.96 -4.60
C LYS A 156 16.49 18.49 -5.32
N GLU A 157 17.47 17.97 -4.61
CA GLU A 157 18.69 17.42 -5.20
C GLU A 157 18.38 16.17 -6.01
N GLU A 158 17.51 15.29 -5.52
CA GLU A 158 17.01 14.13 -6.25
C GLU A 158 16.29 14.56 -7.52
N ASP A 159 15.33 15.49 -7.40
CA ASP A 159 14.59 16.03 -8.53
C ASP A 159 15.51 16.75 -9.53
N ALA A 160 16.58 17.38 -9.06
CA ALA A 160 17.57 18.07 -9.90
C ALA A 160 18.60 17.11 -10.53
N SER A 161 18.96 16.02 -9.85
CA SER A 161 19.91 15.03 -10.35
C SER A 161 19.36 14.13 -11.45
N LYS A 162 18.01 14.07 -11.57
CA LYS A 162 17.29 13.19 -12.51
C LYS A 162 16.39 13.94 -13.50
N PRO A 163 16.80 15.07 -14.09
CA PRO A 163 15.91 15.87 -14.93
C PRO A 163 15.47 15.17 -16.23
N SER A 164 16.16 14.11 -16.64
CA SER A 164 15.88 13.39 -17.88
C SER A 164 15.11 12.07 -17.69
N GLU A 165 14.96 11.58 -16.47
CA GLU A 165 14.41 10.25 -16.21
C GLU A 165 12.95 10.25 -15.73
N GLY A 166 12.34 11.41 -15.58
CA GLY A 166 10.88 11.58 -15.44
C GLY A 166 10.25 11.03 -14.17
N HIS A 167 11.06 10.69 -13.17
CA HIS A 167 10.58 9.93 -12.02
C HIS A 167 9.84 10.73 -10.95
N HIS A 168 10.17 12.00 -10.77
CA HIS A 168 9.68 12.76 -9.62
C HIS A 168 9.40 14.23 -9.93
N GLN A 169 9.29 14.60 -11.20
CA GLN A 169 8.71 15.91 -11.50
C GLN A 169 7.23 15.84 -11.15
N GLY A 170 6.87 16.44 -10.03
CA GLY A 170 5.52 16.47 -9.53
C GLY A 170 4.54 16.89 -10.61
N LEU A 171 3.50 16.11 -10.81
CA LEU A 171 2.38 16.46 -11.70
C LEU A 171 1.88 17.86 -11.34
N LYS A 172 2.13 18.83 -12.20
CA LYS A 172 1.57 20.16 -12.06
C LYS A 172 0.10 20.11 -12.47
N VAL A 173 -0.76 19.86 -11.49
CA VAL A 173 -2.20 19.86 -11.70
C VAL A 173 -2.69 21.29 -11.80
N ASP A 174 -2.62 21.82 -12.99
CA ASP A 174 -3.21 23.10 -13.34
C ASP A 174 -4.49 22.92 -14.17
N ARG A 175 -5.14 24.02 -14.52
CA ARG A 175 -6.36 23.98 -15.35
C ARG A 175 -6.17 23.30 -16.69
N LYS A 176 -4.95 23.33 -17.22
CA LYS A 176 -4.63 22.72 -18.51
C LYS A 176 -4.57 21.21 -18.40
N PHE A 177 -3.94 20.70 -17.32
CA PHE A 177 -3.96 19.27 -17.01
C PHE A 177 -5.39 18.74 -16.88
N ILE A 178 -6.22 19.41 -16.07
CA ILE A 178 -7.62 19.02 -15.88
C ILE A 178 -8.38 19.05 -17.19
N ALA A 179 -8.19 20.08 -18.02
CA ALA A 179 -8.80 20.16 -19.33
C ALA A 179 -8.44 18.96 -20.23
N ASN A 180 -7.18 18.56 -20.21
CA ASN A 180 -6.72 17.42 -20.98
C ASN A 180 -7.29 16.10 -20.48
N MET A 181 -7.44 15.93 -19.15
CA MET A 181 -8.09 14.74 -18.57
C MET A 181 -9.57 14.69 -18.96
N VAL A 182 -10.25 15.84 -19.05
CA VAL A 182 -11.61 15.91 -19.56
C VAL A 182 -11.68 15.52 -21.04
N VAL A 183 -10.67 15.89 -21.85
CA VAL A 183 -10.59 15.42 -23.25
C VAL A 183 -10.46 13.91 -23.32
N VAL A 184 -9.56 13.32 -22.52
CA VAL A 184 -9.41 11.85 -22.48
C VAL A 184 -10.73 11.18 -22.08
N TYR A 185 -11.41 11.73 -21.10
CA TYR A 185 -12.73 11.25 -20.70
C TYR A 185 -13.78 11.34 -21.83
N ASP A 186 -13.86 12.50 -22.51
CA ASP A 186 -14.77 12.71 -23.64
C ASP A 186 -14.50 11.71 -24.76
N GLU A 187 -13.25 11.48 -25.10
CA GLU A 187 -12.86 10.55 -26.16
C GLU A 187 -13.19 9.09 -25.78
N LEU A 188 -12.97 8.68 -24.53
CA LEU A 188 -13.39 7.37 -24.04
C LEU A 188 -14.92 7.18 -24.17
N VAL A 189 -15.69 8.23 -23.87
CA VAL A 189 -17.15 8.23 -24.05
C VAL A 189 -17.53 8.13 -25.52
N GLN A 190 -16.82 8.82 -26.44
CA GLN A 190 -17.09 8.78 -27.87
C GLN A 190 -16.82 7.40 -28.49
N ILE A 191 -15.88 6.64 -27.98
CA ILE A 191 -15.58 5.29 -28.45
C ILE A 191 -16.71 4.31 -28.12
N GLY A 192 -17.64 4.68 -27.26
CA GLY A 192 -18.81 3.85 -26.89
C GLY A 192 -18.50 2.74 -25.90
N GLU A 193 -17.25 2.49 -25.61
CA GLU A 193 -16.75 1.43 -24.73
C GLU A 193 -17.14 1.64 -23.27
N TRP A 194 -17.38 2.90 -22.92
CA TRP A 194 -17.88 3.29 -21.61
C TRP A 194 -19.25 2.67 -21.27
N LYS A 195 -20.11 2.48 -22.26
CA LYS A 195 -21.42 1.84 -22.10
C LYS A 195 -21.32 0.33 -21.96
N ASP A 196 -20.33 -0.24 -22.64
CA ASP A 196 -20.13 -1.68 -22.73
C ASP A 196 -19.23 -2.19 -21.59
N LEU A 197 -18.60 -1.29 -20.84
CA LEU A 197 -17.81 -1.60 -19.66
C LEU A 197 -18.65 -2.06 -18.48
N ASN A 198 -19.72 -2.74 -18.71
CA ASN A 198 -20.65 -3.36 -17.77
C ASN A 198 -20.34 -3.01 -16.31
N ILE A 199 -20.69 -1.79 -15.91
CA ILE A 199 -20.13 -1.05 -14.79
C ILE A 199 -20.41 -1.73 -13.45
N LEU A 200 -21.21 -2.79 -13.43
CA LEU A 200 -21.83 -3.20 -12.18
C LEU A 200 -21.45 -4.54 -11.62
N PRO A 201 -21.27 -5.65 -12.24
CA PRO A 201 -21.04 -6.85 -11.43
C PRO A 201 -19.62 -7.28 -11.33
N ASP A 202 -18.76 -6.98 -12.27
CA ASP A 202 -17.43 -7.53 -12.27
C ASP A 202 -16.44 -6.59 -11.64
N ARG A 203 -15.67 -7.15 -10.75
CA ARG A 203 -14.73 -6.50 -9.88
C ARG A 203 -13.74 -5.61 -10.63
N TYR A 204 -13.23 -6.13 -11.72
CA TYR A 204 -12.28 -5.43 -12.57
C TYR A 204 -12.52 -5.78 -14.03
N THR A 205 -12.62 -4.76 -14.87
CA THR A 205 -12.55 -4.95 -16.31
C THR A 205 -11.22 -4.38 -16.80
N TYR A 206 -10.18 -5.18 -16.76
CA TYR A 206 -8.89 -4.78 -17.28
C TYR A 206 -8.82 -4.96 -18.78
N LEU A 207 -8.04 -4.09 -19.42
CA LEU A 207 -7.57 -4.36 -20.76
C LEU A 207 -6.53 -5.48 -20.68
N SER A 208 -6.79 -6.56 -21.36
CA SER A 208 -5.94 -7.73 -21.43
C SER A 208 -5.27 -7.84 -22.79
N ASP A 209 -4.53 -8.90 -23.02
CA ASP A 209 -4.01 -9.24 -24.34
C ASP A 209 -5.05 -9.87 -25.27
N SER A 210 -6.30 -9.85 -24.92
CA SER A 210 -7.39 -10.34 -25.77
C SER A 210 -7.45 -9.54 -27.09
N PRO A 211 -7.93 -10.16 -28.18
CA PRO A 211 -8.11 -9.46 -29.46
C PRO A 211 -9.05 -8.25 -29.33
N GLU A 212 -10.05 -8.36 -28.46
CA GLU A 212 -11.03 -7.32 -28.16
C GLU A 212 -10.36 -6.14 -27.48
N ASP A 213 -9.57 -6.38 -26.46
CA ASP A 213 -8.85 -5.34 -25.71
C ASP A 213 -7.76 -4.70 -26.58
N LYS A 214 -7.06 -5.47 -27.41
CA LYS A 214 -6.11 -4.92 -28.40
C LYS A 214 -6.79 -4.00 -29.39
N ALA A 215 -7.98 -4.32 -29.86
CA ALA A 215 -8.74 -3.45 -30.75
C ALA A 215 -9.16 -2.14 -30.05
N ILE A 216 -9.41 -2.17 -28.74
CA ILE A 216 -9.65 -0.99 -27.90
C ILE A 216 -8.37 -0.14 -27.79
N ILE A 217 -7.25 -0.78 -27.47
CA ILE A 217 -5.95 -0.12 -27.35
C ILE A 217 -5.58 0.57 -28.64
N ASP A 218 -5.71 -0.09 -29.77
CA ASP A 218 -5.42 0.47 -31.09
C ASP A 218 -6.22 1.73 -31.43
N LYS A 219 -7.45 1.83 -30.90
CA LYS A 219 -8.28 3.03 -31.07
C LYS A 219 -7.88 4.16 -30.11
N ILE A 220 -7.53 3.84 -28.90
CA ILE A 220 -7.31 4.81 -27.81
C ILE A 220 -5.87 5.31 -27.79
N GLN A 221 -4.91 4.48 -28.16
CA GLN A 221 -3.48 4.80 -28.13
C GLN A 221 -3.15 6.08 -28.92
N PRO A 222 -3.62 6.29 -30.17
CA PRO A 222 -3.33 7.53 -30.90
C PRO A 222 -3.87 8.78 -30.20
N ILE A 223 -5.02 8.64 -29.53
CA ILE A 223 -5.69 9.74 -28.82
C ILE A 223 -4.88 10.13 -27.59
N ILE A 224 -4.45 9.15 -26.80
CA ILE A 224 -3.64 9.37 -25.60
C ILE A 224 -2.28 9.93 -25.99
N LEU A 225 -1.60 9.37 -26.99
CA LEU A 225 -0.32 9.87 -27.47
C LEU A 225 -0.44 11.30 -27.99
N SER A 226 -1.50 11.61 -28.77
CA SER A 226 -1.77 12.98 -29.21
C SER A 226 -2.08 13.92 -28.04
N GLY A 227 -2.75 13.44 -27.02
CA GLY A 227 -3.00 14.17 -25.78
C GLY A 227 -1.72 14.45 -24.99
N LEU A 228 -0.84 13.48 -24.90
CA LEU A 228 0.48 13.59 -24.28
C LEU A 228 1.37 14.56 -25.07
N GLU A 229 1.41 14.50 -26.39
CA GLU A 229 2.14 15.43 -27.26
C GLU A 229 1.67 16.89 -27.12
N LYS A 230 0.44 17.12 -26.70
CA LYS A 230 -0.12 18.46 -26.49
C LYS A 230 0.14 19.05 -25.11
N SER A 231 1.12 18.57 -24.39
CA SER A 231 1.52 19.05 -23.06
C SER A 231 0.50 18.82 -21.96
N VAL A 232 -0.02 17.62 -21.86
CA VAL A 232 -1.08 17.23 -20.95
C VAL A 232 -0.62 17.27 -19.49
N LEU A 233 0.64 16.95 -19.21
CA LEU A 233 1.13 16.77 -17.84
C LEU A 233 1.79 18.04 -17.25
N GLY A 234 1.61 19.20 -17.87
CA GLY A 234 2.24 20.44 -17.40
C GLY A 234 3.74 20.53 -17.70
N MET A 235 4.31 19.51 -18.32
CA MET A 235 5.66 19.53 -18.88
C MET A 235 5.73 20.46 -20.08
N ASP A 236 6.86 21.08 -20.30
CA ASP A 236 7.05 21.77 -21.57
C ASP A 236 7.14 20.75 -22.72
N LYS A 237 6.95 21.21 -23.94
CA LYS A 237 7.01 20.33 -25.12
C LYS A 237 8.35 19.62 -25.28
N GLY A 238 9.43 20.19 -24.77
CA GLY A 238 10.79 19.64 -24.82
C GLY A 238 10.95 18.50 -23.80
N GLU A 239 10.46 18.69 -22.57
CA GLU A 239 10.50 17.70 -21.50
C GLU A 239 9.61 16.50 -21.81
N MET A 240 8.40 16.71 -22.33
CA MET A 240 7.54 15.61 -22.79
C MET A 240 8.11 14.86 -23.97
N ARG A 241 8.71 15.60 -24.92
CA ARG A 241 9.35 14.98 -26.06
C ARG A 241 10.54 14.16 -25.61
N SER A 242 11.33 14.65 -24.66
CA SER A 242 12.45 13.90 -24.07
C SER A 242 11.94 12.70 -23.25
N ALA A 243 10.86 12.82 -22.50
CA ALA A 243 10.25 11.69 -21.79
C ALA A 243 9.65 10.66 -22.76
N LEU A 244 8.95 11.09 -23.79
CA LEU A 244 8.46 10.23 -24.88
C LEU A 244 9.61 9.66 -25.70
N GLU A 245 10.65 10.45 -25.97
CA GLU A 245 11.86 10.00 -26.65
C GLU A 245 12.67 9.06 -25.79
N LEU A 246 12.66 9.18 -24.46
CA LEU A 246 13.22 8.20 -23.54
C LEU A 246 12.37 6.92 -23.47
N ILE A 247 11.05 7.06 -23.44
CA ILE A 247 10.11 5.94 -23.58
C ILE A 247 10.28 5.28 -24.95
N ILE A 248 10.59 6.08 -25.97
CA ILE A 248 10.81 5.68 -27.36
C ILE A 248 12.28 5.33 -27.64
N ALA A 249 13.27 5.93 -26.98
CA ALA A 249 14.72 5.88 -27.31
C ALA A 249 15.46 4.64 -26.86
N ASP A 250 14.85 3.77 -26.08
CA ASP A 250 15.27 2.36 -26.11
C ASP A 250 14.92 1.70 -27.46
N GLY A 251 14.28 2.44 -28.32
CA GLY A 251 13.92 2.03 -29.67
C GLY A 251 14.70 2.79 -30.71
N LYS A 252 15.95 2.40 -30.93
CA LYS A 252 16.53 2.56 -32.27
C LYS A 252 15.56 1.93 -33.27
N PRO A 253 15.53 2.40 -34.54
CA PRO A 253 14.66 1.85 -35.59
C PRO A 253 14.69 0.30 -35.70
N GLU A 254 15.79 -0.29 -35.28
CA GLU A 254 16.05 -1.73 -35.17
C GLU A 254 15.15 -2.44 -34.13
N ASN A 255 14.50 -1.71 -33.23
CA ASN A 255 13.64 -2.21 -32.15
C ASN A 255 12.21 -1.69 -32.22
N LYS A 256 11.65 -1.63 -33.43
CA LYS A 256 10.28 -1.16 -33.70
C LYS A 256 9.23 -1.81 -32.78
N ASN A 257 9.46 -3.07 -32.47
CA ASN A 257 8.59 -3.86 -31.60
C ASN A 257 8.69 -3.48 -30.10
N LYS A 258 9.86 -3.03 -29.63
CA LYS A 258 10.02 -2.50 -28.27
C LYS A 258 9.30 -1.18 -28.09
N VAL A 259 9.28 -0.34 -29.11
CA VAL A 259 8.58 0.96 -29.10
C VAL A 259 7.07 0.76 -28.97
N ASN A 260 6.52 -0.14 -29.78
CA ASN A 260 5.07 -0.42 -29.76
C ASN A 260 4.63 -0.99 -28.40
N ASN A 261 5.40 -1.92 -27.83
CA ASN A 261 5.08 -2.47 -26.52
C ASN A 261 5.14 -1.43 -25.40
N LYS A 262 6.09 -0.49 -25.45
CA LYS A 262 6.19 0.59 -24.46
C LYS A 262 5.03 1.57 -24.57
N ALA A 263 4.67 1.97 -25.78
CA ALA A 263 3.53 2.83 -26.03
C ALA A 263 2.21 2.14 -25.65
N GLU A 264 2.09 0.85 -25.94
CA GLU A 264 0.96 0.01 -25.55
C GLU A 264 0.82 -0.09 -24.03
N ALA A 265 1.90 -0.40 -23.32
CA ALA A 265 1.91 -0.48 -21.87
C ALA A 265 1.59 0.87 -21.20
N LEU A 266 2.15 1.97 -21.71
CA LEU A 266 1.81 3.31 -21.22
C LEU A 266 0.35 3.65 -21.49
N THR A 267 -0.16 3.28 -22.65
CA THR A 267 -1.57 3.46 -23.01
C THR A 267 -2.49 2.66 -22.11
N ILE A 268 -2.18 1.40 -21.86
CA ILE A 268 -2.92 0.54 -20.93
C ILE A 268 -2.92 1.16 -19.53
N THR A 269 -1.76 1.57 -19.03
CA THR A 269 -1.64 2.19 -17.71
C THR A 269 -2.49 3.45 -17.58
N LEU A 270 -2.49 4.33 -18.58
CA LEU A 270 -3.29 5.56 -18.57
C LEU A 270 -4.80 5.28 -18.68
N ILE A 271 -5.18 4.30 -19.48
CA ILE A 271 -6.59 3.89 -19.63
C ILE A 271 -7.07 3.26 -18.33
N ASP A 272 -6.30 2.35 -17.76
CA ASP A 272 -6.65 1.71 -16.48
C ASP A 272 -6.74 2.76 -15.37
N PHE A 273 -5.84 3.73 -15.34
CA PHE A 273 -5.89 4.83 -14.39
C PHE A 273 -7.20 5.63 -14.49
N VAL A 274 -7.56 6.10 -15.67
CA VAL A 274 -8.81 6.84 -15.89
C VAL A 274 -10.02 5.97 -15.58
N ARG A 275 -10.02 4.75 -16.10
CA ARG A 275 -11.09 3.77 -15.97
C ARG A 275 -11.32 3.37 -14.51
N LEU A 276 -10.28 3.00 -13.79
CA LEU A 276 -10.40 2.59 -12.39
C LEU A 276 -10.88 3.72 -11.50
N ASN A 277 -10.34 4.93 -11.66
CA ASN A 277 -10.80 6.06 -10.85
C ASN A 277 -12.26 6.42 -11.13
N VAL A 278 -12.65 6.43 -12.40
CA VAL A 278 -14.02 6.79 -12.78
C VAL A 278 -15.01 5.66 -12.49
N LEU A 279 -14.68 4.43 -12.87
CA LEU A 279 -15.54 3.27 -12.63
C LEU A 279 -15.67 2.95 -11.14
N LYS A 280 -14.58 3.02 -10.40
CA LYS A 280 -14.56 2.79 -8.97
C LYS A 280 -15.46 3.77 -8.23
N SER A 281 -15.37 5.04 -8.55
CA SER A 281 -16.21 6.09 -7.97
C SER A 281 -17.69 5.89 -8.29
N TYR A 282 -18.02 5.54 -9.54
CA TYR A 282 -19.38 5.27 -9.95
C TYR A 282 -19.94 4.01 -9.25
N ARG A 283 -19.15 2.95 -9.21
CA ARG A 283 -19.55 1.71 -8.54
C ARG A 283 -19.82 1.94 -7.05
N GLN A 284 -18.97 2.67 -6.37
CA GLN A 284 -19.19 3.03 -4.97
C GLN A 284 -20.49 3.80 -4.78
N PHE A 285 -20.76 4.76 -5.64
CA PHE A 285 -22.02 5.51 -5.62
C PHE A 285 -23.24 4.59 -5.77
N VAL A 286 -23.24 3.72 -6.79
CA VAL A 286 -24.36 2.79 -7.06
C VAL A 286 -24.55 1.82 -5.91
N TYR A 287 -23.48 1.29 -5.34
CA TYR A 287 -23.58 0.40 -4.19
C TYR A 287 -24.13 1.11 -2.95
N GLN A 288 -23.71 2.33 -2.69
CA GLN A 288 -24.25 3.12 -1.57
C GLN A 288 -25.74 3.38 -1.75
N GLU A 289 -26.18 3.72 -2.95
CA GLU A 289 -27.59 3.93 -3.26
C GLU A 289 -28.41 2.64 -3.11
N GLN A 290 -27.96 1.53 -3.68
CA GLN A 290 -28.63 0.24 -3.57
C GLN A 290 -28.77 -0.22 -2.13
N ARG A 291 -27.72 -0.07 -1.33
CA ARG A 291 -27.74 -0.42 0.09
C ARG A 291 -28.68 0.46 0.90
N GLN A 292 -28.70 1.76 0.61
CA GLN A 292 -29.64 2.68 1.24
C GLN A 292 -31.09 2.27 0.94
N ILE A 293 -31.39 1.94 -0.32
CA ILE A 293 -32.71 1.50 -0.74
C ILE A 293 -33.09 0.17 -0.05
N ALA A 294 -32.16 -0.79 -0.05
CA ALA A 294 -32.38 -2.09 0.58
C ALA A 294 -32.58 -1.95 2.10
N LEU A 295 -31.75 -1.14 2.76
CA LEU A 295 -31.91 -0.87 4.19
C LEU A 295 -33.22 -0.18 4.49
N ASN A 296 -33.60 0.84 3.72
CA ASN A 296 -34.87 1.52 3.93
C ASN A 296 -36.06 0.55 3.76
N SER A 297 -36.07 -0.25 2.71
CA SER A 297 -37.13 -1.25 2.48
C SER A 297 -37.21 -2.22 3.65
N TRP A 298 -36.10 -2.75 4.09
CA TRP A 298 -36.05 -3.68 5.22
C TRP A 298 -36.54 -3.03 6.54
N LEU A 299 -36.12 -1.78 6.83
CA LEU A 299 -36.57 -1.05 8.02
C LEU A 299 -38.07 -0.83 8.00
N GLN A 300 -38.63 -0.41 6.87
CA GLN A 300 -40.06 -0.14 6.70
C GLN A 300 -40.93 -1.44 6.81
N GLU A 301 -40.46 -2.53 6.18
CA GLU A 301 -41.12 -3.83 6.26
C GLU A 301 -41.08 -4.40 7.68
N THR A 302 -39.90 -4.36 8.31
CA THR A 302 -39.72 -4.85 9.67
C THR A 302 -40.55 -4.04 10.67
N PHE A 303 -40.63 -2.72 10.52
CA PHE A 303 -41.50 -1.89 11.34
C PHE A 303 -42.98 -2.31 11.21
N LYS A 304 -43.43 -2.62 10.01
CA LYS A 304 -44.80 -3.03 9.76
C LYS A 304 -45.11 -4.42 10.32
N ASP A 305 -44.21 -5.37 10.12
CA ASP A 305 -44.44 -6.79 10.34
C ASP A 305 -44.01 -7.27 11.76
N ASN A 306 -42.90 -6.71 12.28
CA ASN A 306 -42.38 -7.03 13.60
C ASN A 306 -41.60 -5.87 14.22
N PRO A 307 -42.28 -4.89 14.83
CA PRO A 307 -41.62 -3.73 15.44
C PRO A 307 -40.59 -4.08 16.53
N ASP A 308 -40.78 -5.19 17.25
CA ASP A 308 -39.84 -5.63 18.31
C ASP A 308 -38.48 -6.05 17.71
N THR A 309 -38.51 -6.71 16.54
CA THR A 309 -37.29 -7.03 15.80
C THR A 309 -36.58 -5.78 15.36
N LEU A 310 -37.30 -4.75 14.95
CA LEU A 310 -36.71 -3.46 14.59
C LEU A 310 -36.06 -2.77 15.79
N VAL A 311 -36.73 -2.76 16.94
CA VAL A 311 -36.17 -2.21 18.18
C VAL A 311 -34.88 -2.95 18.59
N ALA A 312 -34.88 -4.28 18.51
CA ALA A 312 -33.69 -5.09 18.78
C ALA A 312 -32.54 -4.76 17.81
N TYR A 313 -32.85 -4.61 16.53
CA TYR A 313 -31.87 -4.19 15.53
C TYR A 313 -31.29 -2.81 15.86
N LEU A 314 -32.12 -1.80 16.06
CA LEU A 314 -31.68 -0.43 16.38
C LEU A 314 -30.77 -0.40 17.62
N ALA A 315 -31.15 -1.15 18.67
CA ALA A 315 -30.35 -1.29 19.88
C ALA A 315 -29.00 -2.00 19.61
N SER A 316 -29.00 -3.04 18.81
CA SER A 316 -27.77 -3.77 18.44
C SER A 316 -26.80 -2.90 17.64
N ARG A 317 -27.30 -2.05 16.73
CA ARG A 317 -26.49 -1.12 15.98
C ARG A 317 -25.83 -0.06 16.86
N GLN A 318 -26.42 0.33 17.96
CA GLN A 318 -25.76 1.23 18.94
C GLN A 318 -24.55 0.59 19.64
N GLN A 319 -24.57 -0.73 19.77
CA GLN A 319 -23.52 -1.50 20.44
C GLN A 319 -22.60 -2.24 19.44
N ARG A 320 -22.71 -1.90 18.15
CA ARG A 320 -21.91 -2.56 17.11
C ARG A 320 -20.40 -2.44 17.35
N ARG A 321 -19.67 -3.45 16.94
CA ARG A 321 -18.22 -3.48 16.98
C ARG A 321 -17.64 -2.66 15.82
N LEU A 322 -16.51 -2.04 16.04
CA LEU A 322 -15.75 -1.34 15.02
C LEU A 322 -14.30 -1.84 15.04
N ALA A 323 -13.65 -1.80 13.88
CA ALA A 323 -12.23 -2.09 13.78
C ALA A 323 -11.51 -1.04 12.93
N VAL A 324 -10.31 -0.71 13.32
CA VAL A 324 -9.40 0.15 12.56
C VAL A 324 -8.13 -0.63 12.29
N GLN A 325 -7.84 -0.79 11.02
CA GLN A 325 -6.59 -1.36 10.54
C GLN A 325 -5.66 -0.25 10.11
N VAL A 326 -4.51 -0.14 10.75
CA VAL A 326 -3.45 0.80 10.36
C VAL A 326 -2.31 0.01 9.75
N THR A 327 -1.91 0.38 8.55
CA THR A 327 -0.73 -0.19 7.89
C THR A 327 0.29 0.93 7.71
N VAL A 328 1.48 0.75 8.23
CA VAL A 328 2.55 1.74 8.15
C VAL A 328 3.76 1.13 7.48
N ASP A 329 4.17 1.74 6.37
CA ASP A 329 5.34 1.31 5.62
C ASP A 329 6.62 1.55 6.43
N GLY A 330 7.47 0.53 6.54
CA GLY A 330 8.75 0.61 7.22
C GLY A 330 8.72 0.70 8.76
N LEU A 331 7.60 0.39 9.41
CA LEU A 331 7.49 0.52 10.87
C LEU A 331 8.04 -0.70 11.60
N GLN A 332 9.16 -0.52 12.32
CA GLN A 332 9.83 -1.54 13.12
C GLN A 332 9.30 -1.60 14.56
N GLN A 333 9.01 -2.79 15.06
CA GLN A 333 8.59 -2.99 16.44
C GLN A 333 9.72 -2.67 17.43
N GLY A 334 10.92 -3.21 17.22
CA GLY A 334 12.05 -3.01 18.10
C GLY A 334 12.49 -1.54 18.21
N LEU A 335 12.38 -0.78 17.12
CA LEU A 335 12.67 0.65 17.13
C LEU A 335 11.66 1.41 18.00
N ILE A 336 10.37 1.22 17.78
CA ILE A 336 9.33 1.90 18.55
C ILE A 336 9.45 1.55 20.04
N GLU A 337 9.61 0.27 20.37
CA GLU A 337 9.79 -0.16 21.77
C GLU A 337 11.02 0.51 22.40
N GLY A 338 12.15 0.51 21.73
CA GLY A 338 13.38 1.13 22.20
C GLY A 338 13.28 2.65 22.41
N LEU A 339 12.44 3.33 21.62
CA LEU A 339 12.22 4.76 21.73
C LEU A 339 11.31 5.15 22.92
N VAL A 340 10.29 4.35 23.24
CA VAL A 340 9.23 4.75 24.18
C VAL A 340 9.26 3.99 25.51
N THR A 341 10.02 2.91 25.63
CA THR A 341 10.14 2.20 26.89
C THR A 341 11.40 2.63 27.66
N PRO A 342 11.35 2.75 28.99
CA PRO A 342 12.52 3.09 29.80
C PRO A 342 13.51 1.92 29.98
N ALA A 343 13.15 0.70 29.56
CA ALA A 343 13.99 -0.49 29.63
C ALA A 343 15.34 -0.28 28.92
N GLU A 344 16.28 -1.22 29.13
CA GLU A 344 17.59 -1.17 28.50
C GLU A 344 17.44 -0.91 27.00
N LYS A 345 17.96 0.22 26.55
CA LYS A 345 17.88 0.65 25.14
C LYS A 345 18.85 -0.17 24.27
N THR A 346 18.75 -1.51 24.36
CA THR A 346 19.63 -2.46 23.67
C THR A 346 19.57 -2.23 22.16
N PHE A 347 18.38 -2.13 21.61
CA PHE A 347 18.19 -1.86 20.19
C PHE A 347 18.90 -0.58 19.73
N LEU A 348 18.62 0.55 20.40
CA LEU A 348 19.19 1.86 20.01
C LEU A 348 20.72 1.90 20.19
N LYS A 349 21.24 1.26 21.27
CA LYS A 349 22.68 1.16 21.51
C LYS A 349 23.36 0.35 20.41
N GLN A 350 22.75 -0.77 20.02
CA GLN A 350 23.31 -1.60 18.95
C GLN A 350 23.33 -0.88 17.60
N ILE A 351 22.23 -0.20 17.23
CA ILE A 351 22.21 0.62 16.01
C ILE A 351 23.32 1.67 16.02
N TYR A 352 23.51 2.35 17.14
CA TYR A 352 24.56 3.36 17.24
C TYR A 352 25.96 2.74 17.16
N GLN A 353 26.17 1.57 17.76
CA GLN A 353 27.41 0.82 17.66
C GLN A 353 27.71 0.36 16.22
N ASP A 354 26.70 -0.15 15.52
CA ASP A 354 26.81 -0.55 14.11
C ASP A 354 27.26 0.63 13.25
N HIS A 355 26.66 1.80 13.46
CA HIS A 355 27.06 3.00 12.74
C HIS A 355 28.52 3.43 13.06
N LEU A 356 28.96 3.31 14.30
CA LEU A 356 30.35 3.59 14.66
C LEU A 356 31.33 2.63 13.97
N ASN A 357 30.92 1.38 13.82
CA ASN A 357 31.71 0.31 13.19
C ASN A 357 31.47 0.20 11.67
N ARG A 358 30.77 1.14 11.03
CA ARG A 358 30.33 0.99 9.63
C ARG A 358 31.45 0.71 8.64
N ASN A 359 32.67 1.12 8.92
CA ASN A 359 33.84 0.83 8.07
C ASN A 359 34.23 -0.65 8.06
N GLU A 360 33.80 -1.41 9.07
CA GLU A 360 34.07 -2.86 9.14
C GLU A 360 33.22 -3.65 8.16
N TYR A 361 32.09 -3.07 7.73
CA TYR A 361 31.17 -3.70 6.77
C TYR A 361 31.61 -3.51 5.31
N LYS A 362 32.68 -2.76 5.05
CA LYS A 362 33.19 -2.54 3.70
C LYS A 362 33.73 -3.85 3.12
N PRO A 363 33.21 -4.32 1.98
CA PRO A 363 33.75 -5.48 1.28
C PRO A 363 35.22 -5.25 0.87
N GLN A 364 36.04 -6.27 0.98
CA GLN A 364 37.44 -6.23 0.56
C GLN A 364 37.54 -6.67 -0.90
N GLY A 365 38.40 -5.96 -1.66
CA GLY A 365 38.64 -6.28 -3.05
C GLY A 365 37.54 -5.91 -4.05
N GLU A 366 36.44 -5.38 -3.59
CA GLU A 366 35.30 -5.00 -4.40
C GLU A 366 35.27 -3.49 -4.66
N PRO A 367 34.99 -3.04 -5.89
CA PRO A 367 34.76 -1.64 -6.17
C PRO A 367 33.38 -1.23 -5.61
N THR A 368 33.36 -0.65 -4.42
CA THR A 368 32.14 -0.17 -3.77
C THR A 368 32.10 1.34 -3.76
N SER A 369 30.88 1.90 -3.88
CA SER A 369 30.61 3.31 -3.64
C SER A 369 29.81 3.48 -2.36
N GLN A 370 30.11 4.52 -1.61
CA GLN A 370 29.28 4.91 -0.48
C GLN A 370 27.92 5.41 -0.97
N PRO A 371 26.85 5.28 -0.18
CA PRO A 371 25.58 5.95 -0.45
C PRO A 371 25.78 7.45 -0.69
N GLU A 372 24.94 8.03 -1.54
CA GLU A 372 25.03 9.46 -1.89
C GLU A 372 24.83 10.36 -0.66
N HIS A 373 24.02 9.92 0.30
CA HIS A 373 23.76 10.65 1.54
C HIS A 373 24.07 9.76 2.74
N GLU A 374 24.95 10.25 3.60
CA GLU A 374 25.24 9.60 4.87
C GLU A 374 24.21 10.05 5.92
N GLN A 375 23.57 9.08 6.60
CA GLN A 375 22.59 9.40 7.63
C GLN A 375 23.21 10.17 8.80
N GLN A 376 22.50 11.19 9.28
CA GLN A 376 22.85 11.96 10.47
C GLN A 376 22.18 11.32 11.70
N LEU A 377 22.98 10.90 12.68
CA LEU A 377 22.50 10.21 13.89
C LEU A 377 22.69 11.04 15.16
N THR A 378 22.60 12.37 15.06
CA THR A 378 22.85 13.29 16.19
C THR A 378 21.83 13.07 17.30
N PHE A 379 20.58 12.86 16.98
CA PHE A 379 19.51 12.63 17.93
C PHE A 379 19.63 11.24 18.58
N LEU A 380 19.87 10.20 17.80
CA LEU A 380 20.11 8.85 18.32
C LEU A 380 21.29 8.83 19.31
N LYS A 381 22.38 9.49 18.96
CA LYS A 381 23.53 9.68 19.86
C LYS A 381 23.11 10.33 21.17
N ALA A 382 22.32 11.41 21.12
CA ALA A 382 21.84 12.10 22.31
C ALA A 382 20.95 11.18 23.17
N MET A 383 20.12 10.35 22.55
CA MET A 383 19.28 9.38 23.28
C MET A 383 20.10 8.29 23.97
N VAL A 384 21.12 7.77 23.30
CA VAL A 384 21.96 6.66 23.82
C VAL A 384 22.93 7.15 24.89
N GLU A 385 23.62 8.28 24.66
CA GLU A 385 24.67 8.78 25.54
C GLU A 385 24.16 9.68 26.66
N LYS A 386 23.13 10.49 26.41
CA LYS A 386 22.66 11.54 27.35
C LYS A 386 21.31 11.25 27.97
N GLY A 387 20.63 10.17 27.54
CA GLY A 387 19.32 9.79 28.07
C GLY A 387 18.26 10.87 27.82
N TYR A 388 18.14 11.33 26.58
CA TYR A 388 17.12 12.31 26.19
C TYR A 388 15.73 11.89 26.65
N GLN A 389 15.03 12.79 27.31
CA GLN A 389 13.64 12.61 27.78
C GLN A 389 12.83 13.86 27.44
N ASP A 390 11.69 13.64 26.81
CA ASP A 390 10.75 14.71 26.46
C ASP A 390 9.33 14.15 26.52
N PRO A 391 8.44 14.72 27.33
CA PRO A 391 7.06 14.27 27.45
C PRO A 391 6.22 14.48 26.17
N ASN A 392 6.70 15.29 25.25
CA ASN A 392 6.06 15.53 23.97
C ASN A 392 6.56 14.57 22.87
N TYR A 393 7.56 13.72 23.19
CA TYR A 393 8.15 12.79 22.25
C TYR A 393 7.34 11.51 22.13
N LEU A 394 6.82 11.21 20.93
CA LEU A 394 5.98 10.03 20.63
C LEU A 394 4.90 9.75 21.69
N PRO A 395 4.03 10.74 22.04
CA PRO A 395 3.08 10.58 23.15
C PRO A 395 2.06 9.47 22.91
N PHE A 396 1.62 9.23 21.66
CA PHE A 396 0.72 8.13 21.33
C PHE A 396 1.36 6.77 21.58
N PHE A 397 2.56 6.56 21.06
CA PHE A 397 3.29 5.30 21.24
C PHE A 397 3.68 5.10 22.71
N SER A 398 4.08 6.17 23.41
CA SER A 398 4.38 6.09 24.84
C SER A 398 3.16 5.66 25.64
N GLN A 399 1.99 6.24 25.35
CA GLN A 399 0.73 5.86 25.98
C GLN A 399 0.32 4.42 25.59
N LEU A 400 0.51 4.03 24.32
CA LEU A 400 0.24 2.68 23.84
C LEU A 400 1.02 1.63 24.64
N TYR A 401 2.30 1.86 24.87
CA TYR A 401 3.14 0.90 25.61
C TYR A 401 2.92 0.89 27.12
N GLN A 402 2.45 1.98 27.71
CA GLN A 402 2.30 2.15 29.16
C GLN A 402 0.86 2.01 29.68
N GLU A 403 -0.11 2.56 28.98
CA GLU A 403 -1.45 2.79 29.51
C GLU A 403 -2.57 2.01 28.80
N TYR A 404 -2.45 1.76 27.49
CA TYR A 404 -3.52 1.07 26.76
C TYR A 404 -3.56 -0.42 27.07
N GLU A 405 -4.78 -0.96 27.18
CA GLU A 405 -4.98 -2.40 27.08
C GLU A 405 -4.51 -2.84 25.70
N LYS A 406 -3.52 -3.72 25.63
CA LYS A 406 -2.82 -4.01 24.39
C LYS A 406 -2.29 -5.43 24.32
N SER A 407 -2.04 -5.87 23.09
CA SER A 407 -1.16 -7.00 22.79
C SER A 407 -0.30 -6.62 21.61
N ILE A 408 0.98 -6.54 21.82
CA ILE A 408 2.00 -6.22 20.79
C ILE A 408 2.96 -7.40 20.76
N VAL A 409 3.34 -7.83 19.55
CA VAL A 409 4.33 -8.90 19.42
C VAL A 409 5.69 -8.43 19.95
N ASN A 410 6.44 -9.37 20.52
CA ASN A 410 7.84 -9.12 20.84
C ASN A 410 8.70 -9.11 19.56
N VAL A 411 8.39 -10.00 18.62
CA VAL A 411 9.01 -10.04 17.29
C VAL A 411 7.93 -10.18 16.23
N GLY A 412 7.72 -9.16 15.41
CA GLY A 412 6.88 -9.21 14.22
C GLY A 412 7.68 -9.68 13.03
N ILE A 413 7.06 -10.44 12.13
CA ILE A 413 7.72 -11.02 10.97
C ILE A 413 7.14 -10.49 9.68
N SER A 414 7.98 -9.84 8.90
CA SER A 414 7.73 -9.55 7.49
C SER A 414 8.05 -10.77 6.62
N SER A 415 7.24 -11.01 5.60
CA SER A 415 7.47 -12.09 4.63
C SER A 415 8.63 -11.76 3.67
N THR A 416 9.48 -12.73 3.40
CA THR A 416 10.68 -12.59 2.54
C THR A 416 10.36 -12.76 1.05
N PRO A 417 10.86 -11.86 0.19
CA PRO A 417 11.62 -10.63 0.46
C PRO A 417 10.80 -9.60 1.23
N THR A 418 11.45 -8.92 2.18
CA THR A 418 10.79 -7.95 3.06
C THR A 418 10.53 -6.64 2.32
N ILE A 419 9.58 -6.68 1.38
CA ILE A 419 9.24 -5.57 0.50
C ILE A 419 7.74 -5.26 0.50
N SER A 420 7.43 -3.98 0.37
CA SER A 420 6.06 -3.43 0.47
C SER A 420 5.08 -4.10 -0.47
N VAL A 421 5.42 -4.26 -1.74
CA VAL A 421 4.52 -4.86 -2.75
C VAL A 421 4.16 -6.31 -2.47
N ARG A 422 4.99 -7.04 -1.72
CA ARG A 422 4.70 -8.39 -1.21
C ARG A 422 3.89 -8.32 0.10
N ASN A 423 4.33 -7.52 1.04
CA ASN A 423 3.83 -7.53 2.40
C ASN A 423 2.55 -6.70 2.60
N LEU A 424 2.38 -5.59 1.91
CA LEU A 424 1.15 -4.79 2.01
C LEU A 424 -0.12 -5.55 1.61
N PRO A 425 -0.15 -6.29 0.47
CA PRO A 425 -1.30 -7.14 0.16
C PRO A 425 -1.54 -8.23 1.21
N ILE A 426 -0.48 -8.86 1.71
CA ILE A 426 -0.57 -9.86 2.79
C ILE A 426 -1.28 -9.27 4.02
N ILE A 427 -0.83 -8.11 4.50
CA ILE A 427 -1.37 -7.45 5.69
C ILE A 427 -2.82 -7.00 5.47
N LYS A 428 -3.11 -6.44 4.29
CA LYS A 428 -4.43 -5.87 3.98
C LYS A 428 -5.50 -6.94 3.72
N THR A 429 -5.11 -8.13 3.30
CA THR A 429 -6.04 -9.19 2.94
C THR A 429 -6.00 -10.41 3.85
N GLY A 430 -4.88 -10.65 4.54
CA GLY A 430 -4.61 -11.89 5.26
C GLY A 430 -4.38 -13.10 4.36
N ALA A 431 -4.16 -12.88 3.04
CA ALA A 431 -3.84 -13.94 2.09
C ALA A 431 -2.33 -14.20 2.05
N LYS A 432 -1.92 -15.45 1.80
CA LYS A 432 -0.53 -15.77 1.43
C LYS A 432 -0.17 -15.23 0.06
N VAL A 433 1.10 -15.31 -0.30
CA VAL A 433 1.54 -15.05 -1.68
C VAL A 433 1.10 -16.18 -2.60
N SER A 434 1.33 -17.41 -2.20
CA SER A 434 1.17 -18.62 -3.01
C SER A 434 -0.19 -19.28 -2.86
N GLY A 435 -0.57 -20.10 -3.83
CA GLY A 435 -1.77 -20.93 -3.79
C GLY A 435 -3.04 -20.23 -4.25
N GLN A 436 -4.14 -20.96 -4.20
CA GLN A 436 -5.46 -20.47 -4.60
C GLN A 436 -5.91 -19.35 -3.64
N GLY A 437 -6.27 -18.22 -4.19
CA GLY A 437 -6.61 -17.03 -3.41
C GLY A 437 -5.38 -16.32 -2.80
N GLY A 438 -4.17 -16.73 -3.16
CA GLY A 438 -2.94 -16.04 -2.83
C GLY A 438 -2.72 -14.80 -3.69
N THR A 439 -1.92 -13.85 -3.19
CA THR A 439 -1.70 -12.58 -3.89
C THR A 439 -0.99 -12.75 -5.23
N GLY A 440 -0.17 -13.79 -5.38
CA GLY A 440 0.64 -14.05 -6.56
C GLY A 440 1.75 -13.02 -6.82
N ILE A 441 2.07 -12.18 -5.83
CA ILE A 441 3.03 -11.09 -5.94
C ILE A 441 4.24 -11.39 -5.06
N PRO A 442 5.28 -12.02 -5.60
CA PRO A 442 6.43 -12.42 -4.79
C PRO A 442 7.39 -11.28 -4.49
N ASN A 443 7.50 -10.30 -5.38
CA ASN A 443 8.48 -9.22 -5.32
C ASN A 443 8.02 -8.00 -6.14
N PHE A 444 8.77 -6.92 -6.08
CA PHE A 444 8.57 -5.69 -6.84
C PHE A 444 8.69 -5.89 -8.35
N HIS A 445 9.59 -6.77 -8.74
CA HIS A 445 9.79 -7.21 -10.11
C HIS A 445 9.78 -8.72 -10.15
N PHE A 446 9.22 -9.29 -11.18
CA PHE A 446 9.28 -10.74 -11.38
C PHE A 446 9.01 -11.14 -12.82
N VAL A 447 9.44 -12.35 -13.16
CA VAL A 447 9.12 -12.99 -14.43
C VAL A 447 7.94 -13.94 -14.20
N ASP A 448 6.85 -13.69 -14.93
CA ASP A 448 5.75 -14.64 -15.04
C ASP A 448 5.99 -15.54 -16.26
N ARG A 449 6.38 -16.76 -15.98
CA ARG A 449 6.73 -17.73 -17.02
C ARG A 449 5.51 -18.32 -17.72
N GLN A 450 4.35 -18.27 -17.07
CA GLN A 450 3.08 -18.72 -17.67
C GLN A 450 2.57 -17.71 -18.68
N ASP A 451 2.59 -16.45 -18.31
CA ASP A 451 2.21 -15.34 -19.17
C ASP A 451 3.34 -14.87 -20.10
N ASP A 452 4.55 -15.46 -19.95
CA ASP A 452 5.73 -15.11 -20.75
C ASP A 452 6.10 -13.63 -20.69
N ARG A 453 6.07 -13.05 -19.47
CA ARG A 453 6.26 -11.64 -19.23
C ARG A 453 7.14 -11.36 -18.03
N ALA A 454 7.84 -10.22 -18.09
CA ALA A 454 8.47 -9.60 -16.93
C ALA A 454 7.58 -8.46 -16.44
N TYR A 455 7.28 -8.46 -15.15
CA TYR A 455 6.50 -7.42 -14.47
C TYR A 455 7.40 -6.53 -13.62
N TYR A 456 7.02 -5.27 -13.55
CA TYR A 456 7.63 -4.25 -12.72
C TYR A 456 6.55 -3.34 -12.15
N PHE A 457 6.55 -3.13 -10.85
CA PHE A 457 5.52 -2.35 -10.16
C PHE A 457 6.12 -1.11 -9.51
N PHE A 458 6.08 -0.01 -10.22
CA PHE A 458 6.46 1.29 -9.70
C PHE A 458 5.41 2.34 -10.03
N GLY A 459 5.15 3.24 -9.11
CA GLY A 459 4.20 4.31 -9.32
C GLY A 459 2.78 3.82 -9.61
N ASN A 460 2.28 4.12 -10.79
CA ASN A 460 0.92 3.73 -11.21
C ASN A 460 0.75 2.22 -11.46
N ASP A 461 1.82 1.47 -11.47
CA ASP A 461 1.76 0.02 -11.64
C ASP A 461 1.13 -0.70 -10.44
N ALA A 462 0.84 0.03 -9.36
CA ALA A 462 -0.08 -0.43 -8.33
C ALA A 462 -1.41 -0.97 -8.89
N LEU A 463 -1.86 -0.45 -10.03
CA LEU A 463 -3.01 -0.96 -10.76
C LEU A 463 -2.80 -2.38 -11.30
N GLN A 464 -1.56 -2.72 -11.66
CA GLN A 464 -1.21 -4.09 -12.08
C GLN A 464 -1.25 -5.07 -10.91
N LEU A 465 -0.94 -4.63 -9.71
CA LEU A 465 -1.07 -5.45 -8.51
C LEU A 465 -2.53 -5.84 -8.25
N ASP A 466 -3.45 -4.89 -8.36
CA ASP A 466 -4.88 -5.17 -8.25
C ASP A 466 -5.33 -6.23 -9.27
N ARG A 467 -4.86 -6.11 -10.51
CA ARG A 467 -5.16 -7.05 -11.59
C ARG A 467 -4.69 -8.47 -11.27
N LEU A 468 -3.45 -8.63 -10.80
CA LEU A 468 -2.93 -9.94 -10.43
C LEU A 468 -3.69 -10.56 -9.26
N MET A 469 -4.01 -9.76 -8.25
CA MET A 469 -4.81 -10.22 -7.12
C MET A 469 -6.21 -10.65 -7.54
N ASP A 470 -6.83 -9.92 -8.47
CA ASP A 470 -8.15 -10.26 -9.01
C ASP A 470 -8.11 -11.53 -9.85
N ALA A 471 -7.11 -11.70 -10.70
CA ALA A 471 -6.89 -12.92 -11.47
C ALA A 471 -6.74 -14.15 -10.56
N ASN A 472 -6.10 -14.00 -9.41
CA ASN A 472 -5.96 -15.04 -8.38
C ASN A 472 -7.19 -15.16 -7.45
N LYS A 473 -8.22 -14.33 -7.63
CA LYS A 473 -9.44 -14.30 -6.81
C LYS A 473 -9.18 -14.02 -5.34
N VAL A 474 -8.23 -13.15 -5.05
CA VAL A 474 -7.95 -12.70 -3.69
C VAL A 474 -9.14 -11.92 -3.15
N GLN A 475 -9.58 -12.25 -1.96
CA GLN A 475 -10.62 -11.50 -1.26
C GLN A 475 -9.99 -10.45 -0.35
N THR A 476 -10.30 -9.17 -0.58
CA THR A 476 -9.92 -8.08 0.31
C THR A 476 -10.81 -8.06 1.55
N MET A 477 -10.42 -7.32 2.58
CA MET A 477 -11.30 -7.06 3.73
C MET A 477 -12.60 -6.38 3.31
N PHE A 478 -12.57 -5.54 2.28
CA PHE A 478 -13.76 -4.86 1.74
C PHE A 478 -14.72 -5.82 1.03
N ASP A 479 -14.18 -6.87 0.39
CA ASP A 479 -14.99 -7.94 -0.20
C ASP A 479 -15.69 -8.77 0.87
N ARG A 480 -14.94 -9.11 1.93
CA ARG A 480 -15.44 -9.95 3.04
C ARG A 480 -16.44 -9.22 3.93
N LEU A 481 -16.34 -7.90 4.01
CA LEU A 481 -17.14 -7.01 4.86
C LEU A 481 -18.08 -6.12 4.04
N ASP A 482 -18.49 -6.58 2.86
CA ASP A 482 -19.30 -5.79 1.92
C ASP A 482 -20.66 -5.40 2.47
N TYR A 483 -21.18 -6.10 3.47
CA TYR A 483 -22.41 -5.79 4.20
C TYR A 483 -22.23 -4.76 5.34
N LEU A 484 -21.02 -4.38 5.69
CA LEU A 484 -20.68 -3.38 6.71
C LEU A 484 -20.32 -2.04 6.08
N VAL A 485 -20.38 -0.97 6.84
CA VAL A 485 -19.89 0.34 6.39
C VAL A 485 -18.37 0.38 6.48
N THR A 486 -17.70 0.52 5.34
CA THR A 486 -16.24 0.49 5.26
C THR A 486 -15.67 1.77 4.70
N LEU A 487 -14.46 2.13 5.15
CA LEU A 487 -13.71 3.30 4.72
C LEU A 487 -12.26 2.91 4.42
N ASN A 488 -11.75 3.39 3.29
CA ASN A 488 -10.33 3.31 2.95
C ASN A 488 -9.70 4.70 2.95
N CYS A 489 -8.54 4.83 3.62
CA CYS A 489 -7.70 6.01 3.59
C CYS A 489 -6.31 5.64 3.06
N ASN A 490 -6.02 6.05 1.83
CA ASN A 490 -4.72 5.90 1.14
C ASN A 490 -4.25 4.46 0.86
N ALA A 491 -5.03 3.43 1.15
CA ALA A 491 -4.63 2.07 0.83
C ALA A 491 -5.04 1.69 -0.59
N GLN A 492 -4.24 0.86 -1.20
CA GLN A 492 -4.55 0.12 -2.42
C GLN A 492 -5.38 -1.13 -2.09
N TYR A 493 -5.94 -1.81 -3.10
CA TYR A 493 -6.76 -3.03 -2.95
C TYR A 493 -8.08 -2.78 -2.18
N ASP A 494 -8.75 -1.72 -2.56
CA ASP A 494 -9.92 -1.17 -1.86
C ASP A 494 -11.22 -1.24 -2.69
N TRP A 495 -11.26 -2.11 -3.70
CA TRP A 495 -12.28 -2.11 -4.74
C TRP A 495 -13.72 -2.08 -4.22
N ASN A 496 -14.06 -2.85 -3.24
CA ASN A 496 -15.40 -2.89 -2.67
C ASN A 496 -15.58 -2.01 -1.41
N ALA A 497 -14.64 -1.15 -1.10
CA ALA A 497 -14.80 -0.17 -0.03
C ALA A 497 -16.01 0.73 -0.30
N HIS A 498 -16.82 1.00 0.72
CA HIS A 498 -17.97 1.92 0.59
C HIS A 498 -17.54 3.34 0.28
N THR A 499 -16.48 3.77 0.91
CA THR A 499 -15.84 5.06 0.66
C THR A 499 -14.33 4.84 0.59
N THR A 500 -13.70 5.39 -0.43
CA THR A 500 -12.27 5.33 -0.58
C THR A 500 -11.70 6.70 -0.89
N TYR A 501 -10.59 7.00 -0.23
CA TYR A 501 -9.68 8.08 -0.57
C TYR A 501 -8.38 7.45 -1.01
N ASP A 502 -8.31 7.12 -2.29
CA ASP A 502 -7.17 6.47 -2.88
C ASP A 502 -5.94 7.37 -2.79
N GLY A 503 -4.93 6.84 -2.15
CA GLY A 503 -3.62 7.39 -2.17
C GLY A 503 -2.92 7.06 -3.48
N LEU A 504 -3.24 7.72 -4.57
CA LEU A 504 -2.34 7.77 -5.73
C LEU A 504 -1.04 8.48 -5.31
N VAL A 505 -0.35 7.86 -4.37
CA VAL A 505 0.81 8.41 -3.67
C VAL A 505 1.94 8.69 -4.66
N ASN A 506 2.00 7.91 -5.72
CA ASN A 506 3.16 7.85 -6.60
C ASN A 506 3.02 8.59 -7.94
N LEU A 507 2.11 9.53 -8.06
CA LEU A 507 2.08 10.40 -9.25
C LEU A 507 3.14 11.51 -9.18
N GLY A 508 4.27 11.29 -8.51
CA GLY A 508 5.40 12.19 -8.50
C GLY A 508 5.18 13.54 -7.81
N ALA A 509 4.17 13.66 -6.96
CA ALA A 509 3.90 14.91 -6.26
C ALA A 509 4.65 15.04 -4.91
N GLY A 510 5.43 14.02 -4.56
CA GLY A 510 6.37 14.05 -3.47
C GLY A 510 5.79 14.46 -2.12
N GLU A 511 6.60 15.10 -1.33
CA GLU A 511 6.34 15.55 0.03
C GLU A 511 5.09 16.45 0.18
N SER A 512 4.72 17.19 -0.85
CA SER A 512 3.53 18.07 -0.83
C SER A 512 2.20 17.31 -0.70
N LEU A 513 2.15 16.03 -1.03
CA LEU A 513 0.95 15.19 -0.84
C LEU A 513 0.85 14.55 0.55
N ARG A 514 1.94 14.54 1.30
CA ARG A 514 2.03 13.90 2.62
C ARG A 514 0.95 14.38 3.59
N ASP A 515 0.97 15.67 3.90
CA ASP A 515 0.00 16.28 4.81
C ASP A 515 -1.43 16.26 4.28
N PHE A 516 -1.57 16.31 2.96
CA PHE A 516 -2.86 16.36 2.30
C PHE A 516 -3.69 15.07 2.47
N GLY A 517 -3.08 13.91 2.22
CA GLY A 517 -3.77 12.61 2.36
C GLY A 517 -4.23 12.35 3.78
N GLU A 518 -3.38 12.67 4.74
CA GLU A 518 -3.66 12.54 6.17
C GLU A 518 -4.78 13.47 6.62
N LYS A 519 -4.73 14.75 6.24
CA LYS A 519 -5.80 15.73 6.51
C LYS A 519 -7.13 15.30 5.93
N ARG A 520 -7.14 14.77 4.73
CA ARG A 520 -8.37 14.35 4.05
C ARG A 520 -9.04 13.20 4.79
N CYS A 521 -8.28 12.19 5.19
CA CYS A 521 -8.77 11.08 5.98
C CYS A 521 -9.35 11.56 7.32
N LEU A 522 -8.60 12.39 8.03
CA LEU A 522 -9.03 12.96 9.32
C LEU A 522 -10.32 13.78 9.20
N ARG A 523 -10.45 14.60 8.15
CA ARG A 523 -11.65 15.40 7.86
C ARG A 523 -12.87 14.51 7.64
N GLU A 524 -12.73 13.45 6.84
CA GLU A 524 -13.81 12.49 6.60
C GLU A 524 -14.24 11.81 7.90
N LEU A 525 -13.30 11.30 8.66
CA LEU A 525 -13.59 10.68 9.96
C LEU A 525 -14.25 11.67 10.93
N THR A 526 -13.81 12.92 10.95
CA THR A 526 -14.41 13.99 11.79
C THR A 526 -15.85 14.26 11.39
N GLN A 527 -16.15 14.30 10.11
CA GLN A 527 -17.52 14.49 9.62
C GLN A 527 -18.40 13.27 9.96
N ARG A 528 -17.87 12.07 9.79
CA ARG A 528 -18.56 10.83 10.17
C ARG A 528 -18.84 10.74 11.67
N ALA A 529 -17.91 11.23 12.50
CA ALA A 529 -18.11 11.30 13.95
C ALA A 529 -19.27 12.22 14.35
N LYS A 530 -19.45 13.35 13.65
CA LYS A 530 -20.61 14.22 13.86
C LYS A 530 -21.92 13.50 13.45
N THR A 531 -21.93 12.86 12.28
CA THR A 531 -23.07 12.10 11.80
C THR A 531 -23.41 10.93 12.70
N GLU A 532 -22.41 10.24 13.26
CA GLU A 532 -22.62 9.13 14.22
C GLU A 532 -23.40 9.55 15.48
N LYS A 533 -23.12 10.75 15.99
CA LYS A 533 -23.91 11.29 17.13
C LYS A 533 -25.38 11.43 16.74
N THR A 534 -25.66 12.05 15.58
CA THR A 534 -27.02 12.21 15.08
C THR A 534 -27.72 10.84 14.87
N ILE A 535 -27.00 9.87 14.31
CA ILE A 535 -27.52 8.50 14.11
C ILE A 535 -27.84 7.85 15.44
N THR A 536 -26.98 8.00 16.44
CA THR A 536 -27.17 7.43 17.78
C THR A 536 -28.38 8.02 18.47
N GLU A 537 -28.55 9.32 18.40
CA GLU A 537 -29.72 10.04 18.93
C GLU A 537 -31.00 9.58 18.23
N MET A 538 -31.00 9.55 16.90
CA MET A 538 -32.13 9.12 16.07
C MET A 538 -32.53 7.66 16.36
N ARG A 539 -31.58 6.75 16.52
CA ARG A 539 -31.90 5.36 16.88
C ARG A 539 -32.57 5.28 18.27
N ALA A 540 -32.10 6.07 19.24
CA ALA A 540 -32.69 6.12 20.58
C ALA A 540 -34.13 6.66 20.54
N GLU A 541 -34.35 7.76 19.80
CA GLU A 541 -35.68 8.33 19.60
C GLU A 541 -36.63 7.37 18.90
N LEU A 542 -36.17 6.70 17.83
CA LEU A 542 -36.96 5.69 17.13
C LEU A 542 -37.37 4.51 18.02
N ILE A 543 -36.46 4.03 18.89
CA ILE A 543 -36.80 2.98 19.86
C ILE A 543 -37.95 3.42 20.79
N GLU A 544 -37.89 4.65 21.29
CA GLU A 544 -38.93 5.22 22.13
C GLU A 544 -40.25 5.39 21.38
N GLU A 545 -40.19 5.97 20.16
CA GLU A 545 -41.37 6.23 19.33
C GLU A 545 -42.07 4.94 18.88
N ILE A 546 -41.30 3.90 18.55
CA ILE A 546 -41.87 2.57 18.25
C ILE A 546 -42.59 2.02 19.48
N GLY A 547 -42.00 2.16 20.68
CA GLY A 547 -42.65 1.78 21.93
C GLY A 547 -43.98 2.54 22.17
N ILE A 548 -44.00 3.86 21.90
CA ILE A 548 -45.22 4.67 21.98
C ILE A 548 -46.24 4.16 20.98
N TYR A 549 -45.84 3.94 19.71
CA TYR A 549 -46.73 3.45 18.66
C TYR A 549 -47.41 2.12 19.00
N GLN A 550 -46.71 1.19 19.62
CA GLN A 550 -47.23 -0.11 20.07
C GLN A 550 -48.28 0.06 21.15
N ASN A 551 -48.14 1.04 22.01
CA ASN A 551 -49.01 1.30 23.14
C ASN A 551 -50.19 2.21 22.82
N ILE A 552 -50.29 2.82 21.63
CA ILE A 552 -51.44 3.64 21.23
C ILE A 552 -52.71 2.76 21.16
N PHE A 553 -53.77 3.23 21.80
CA PHE A 553 -55.03 2.51 21.81
C PHE A 553 -55.59 2.31 20.40
N VAL A 554 -55.99 1.11 20.03
CA VAL A 554 -56.38 0.71 18.66
C VAL A 554 -57.50 1.59 18.07
N LEU A 555 -58.37 2.15 18.88
CA LEU A 555 -59.45 3.03 18.43
C LEU A 555 -59.01 4.50 18.17
N ASP A 556 -57.80 4.90 18.61
CA ASP A 556 -57.21 6.19 18.30
C ASP A 556 -56.46 6.14 16.96
N ILE A 557 -57.25 5.99 15.90
CA ILE A 557 -56.75 5.83 14.51
C ILE A 557 -55.92 7.01 14.08
N TYR A 558 -56.28 8.24 14.49
CA TYR A 558 -55.53 9.44 14.08
C TYR A 558 -54.13 9.49 14.69
N SER A 559 -54.01 9.30 16.01
CA SER A 559 -52.70 9.26 16.67
C SER A 559 -51.83 8.13 16.14
N LYS A 560 -52.46 6.96 15.90
CA LYS A 560 -51.73 5.79 15.34
C LYS A 560 -51.22 6.03 13.92
N LEU A 561 -51.96 6.66 13.07
CA LEU A 561 -51.56 7.00 11.71
C LEU A 561 -50.49 8.09 11.69
N THR A 562 -50.61 9.13 12.54
CA THR A 562 -49.63 10.21 12.65
C THR A 562 -48.27 9.66 13.15
N GLN A 563 -48.31 8.85 14.23
CA GLN A 563 -47.10 8.24 14.77
C GLN A 563 -46.46 7.29 13.77
N LYS A 564 -47.24 6.47 13.10
CA LYS A 564 -46.76 5.61 12.02
C LYS A 564 -46.06 6.39 10.94
N TRP A 565 -46.64 7.47 10.45
CA TRP A 565 -46.05 8.29 9.41
C TRP A 565 -44.74 8.94 9.87
N LYS A 566 -44.69 9.43 11.11
CA LYS A 566 -43.50 10.02 11.69
C LYS A 566 -42.36 9.00 11.72
N ILE A 567 -42.58 7.82 12.29
CA ILE A 567 -41.59 6.74 12.35
C ILE A 567 -41.10 6.37 10.94
N GLN A 568 -41.99 6.27 9.97
CA GLN A 568 -41.61 5.94 8.60
C GLN A 568 -40.69 6.97 7.95
N GLN A 569 -40.89 8.27 8.21
CA GLN A 569 -40.03 9.35 7.74
C GLN A 569 -38.65 9.33 8.43
N GLU A 570 -38.62 9.02 9.70
CA GLU A 570 -37.37 8.91 10.46
C GLU A 570 -36.56 7.66 10.06
N LEU A 571 -37.21 6.53 9.79
CA LEU A 571 -36.55 5.34 9.26
C LEU A 571 -35.94 5.60 7.86
N GLU A 572 -36.65 6.34 6.99
CA GLU A 572 -36.09 6.76 5.71
C GLU A 572 -34.86 7.65 5.90
N THR A 573 -34.94 8.61 6.84
CA THR A 573 -33.81 9.50 7.15
C THR A 573 -32.63 8.72 7.74
N LEU A 574 -32.89 7.80 8.66
CA LEU A 574 -31.88 6.93 9.24
C LEU A 574 -31.18 6.11 8.15
N SER A 575 -31.92 5.53 7.19
CA SER A 575 -31.32 4.74 6.11
C SER A 575 -30.33 5.54 5.25
N LYS A 576 -30.57 6.87 5.10
CA LYS A 576 -29.66 7.78 4.39
C LYS A 576 -28.40 8.11 5.19
N LEU A 577 -28.52 8.17 6.51
CA LEU A 577 -27.42 8.55 7.40
C LEU A 577 -26.53 7.38 7.81
N GLU A 578 -27.06 6.17 7.91
CA GLU A 578 -26.34 4.97 8.41
C GLU A 578 -24.99 4.76 7.70
N GLN A 579 -24.93 4.97 6.40
CA GLN A 579 -23.68 4.79 5.63
C GLN A 579 -22.69 5.95 5.79
N LYS A 580 -23.14 7.07 6.37
CA LYS A 580 -22.33 8.28 6.61
C LYS A 580 -21.88 8.39 8.07
N GLY A 581 -22.20 7.43 8.91
CA GLY A 581 -21.70 7.30 10.28
C GLY A 581 -20.27 6.76 10.33
N MET A 582 -19.77 6.57 11.55
CA MET A 582 -18.44 5.96 11.75
C MET A 582 -18.39 4.59 11.07
N PRO A 583 -17.33 4.30 10.32
CA PRO A 583 -17.20 3.02 9.62
C PRO A 583 -17.11 1.86 10.62
N ASP A 584 -17.73 0.75 10.28
CA ASP A 584 -17.56 -0.50 11.04
C ASP A 584 -16.12 -1.01 10.85
N TYR A 585 -15.55 -0.81 9.67
CA TYR A 585 -14.15 -1.11 9.35
C TYR A 585 -13.49 0.05 8.60
N ALA A 586 -12.35 0.50 9.11
CA ALA A 586 -11.49 1.48 8.44
C ALA A 586 -10.10 0.91 8.19
N LEU A 587 -9.60 1.06 6.96
CA LEU A 587 -8.23 0.77 6.59
C LEU A 587 -7.49 2.09 6.35
N ILE A 588 -6.38 2.28 7.03
CA ILE A 588 -5.54 3.49 6.94
C ILE A 588 -4.12 3.06 6.57
N TYR A 589 -3.56 3.67 5.55
CA TYR A 589 -2.18 3.41 5.11
C TYR A 589 -1.32 4.67 5.19
N ASN A 590 -0.12 4.53 5.75
CA ASN A 590 0.87 5.60 5.82
C ASN A 590 2.21 5.10 5.25
N PRO A 591 2.66 5.60 4.08
CA PRO A 591 3.89 5.18 3.42
C PRO A 591 5.13 5.95 3.86
N TRP A 592 4.98 7.03 4.62
CA TRP A 592 6.02 8.04 4.72
C TRP A 592 7.25 7.67 5.54
N PRO A 593 7.18 6.89 6.62
CA PRO A 593 8.37 6.46 7.36
C PRO A 593 9.36 5.71 6.48
N ASP A 594 8.89 4.77 5.65
CA ASP A 594 9.73 4.05 4.71
C ASP A 594 10.29 4.98 3.64
N HIS A 595 9.40 5.76 3.01
CA HIS A 595 9.79 6.65 1.91
C HIS A 595 10.97 7.56 2.30
N PHE A 596 10.92 8.20 3.48
CA PHE A 596 12.00 9.07 3.93
C PHE A 596 13.21 8.30 4.47
N ALA A 597 13.00 7.15 5.10
CA ALA A 597 14.09 6.33 5.60
C ALA A 597 15.03 5.83 4.50
N HIS A 598 14.53 5.62 3.28
CA HIS A 598 15.38 5.32 2.14
C HIS A 598 16.43 6.42 1.92
N PHE A 599 16.00 7.69 1.85
CA PHE A 599 16.86 8.81 1.47
C PHE A 599 17.73 9.35 2.60
N THR A 600 17.30 9.21 3.85
CA THR A 600 18.01 9.79 4.99
C THR A 600 18.65 8.73 5.90
N GLY A 601 18.24 7.49 5.72
CA GLY A 601 18.59 6.36 6.58
C GLY A 601 17.53 6.08 7.65
N PRO A 602 17.32 4.82 8.02
CA PRO A 602 16.21 4.40 8.87
C PRO A 602 16.27 4.93 10.32
N PHE A 603 17.44 5.35 10.77
CA PHE A 603 17.65 5.83 12.13
C PHE A 603 18.15 7.28 12.17
N SER A 604 17.97 8.01 11.08
CA SER A 604 18.41 9.38 10.91
C SER A 604 17.65 10.36 11.79
N ASP A 605 18.20 11.55 11.91
CA ASP A 605 17.57 12.66 12.60
C ASP A 605 16.20 13.01 11.99
N GLU A 606 16.03 12.89 10.67
CA GLU A 606 14.80 13.10 9.93
C GLU A 606 13.68 12.12 10.31
N ILE A 607 14.04 10.92 10.73
CA ILE A 607 13.09 9.91 11.19
C ILE A 607 12.82 10.06 12.70
N LEU A 608 13.88 10.26 13.50
CA LEU A 608 13.81 10.10 14.95
C LEU A 608 13.58 11.41 15.72
N MET A 609 13.96 12.59 15.21
CA MET A 609 13.78 13.86 15.92
C MET A 609 12.32 14.15 16.24
N PRO A 610 12.02 14.99 17.24
CA PRO A 610 10.65 15.44 17.52
C PRO A 610 9.92 16.05 16.32
N THR A 611 10.66 16.54 15.33
CA THR A 611 10.17 17.06 14.06
C THR A 611 10.12 16.01 12.96
N GLY A 612 10.60 14.80 13.23
CA GLY A 612 10.76 13.70 12.26
C GLY A 612 9.50 12.88 12.00
N GLU A 613 9.62 11.94 11.05
CA GLU A 613 8.48 11.19 10.52
C GLU A 613 7.77 10.31 11.55
N LEU A 614 8.47 9.72 12.51
CA LEU A 614 7.82 8.94 13.55
C LEU A 614 6.93 9.80 14.47
N ASN A 615 7.37 11.02 14.81
CA ASN A 615 6.55 11.93 15.57
C ASN A 615 5.37 12.49 14.76
N ARG A 616 5.54 12.61 13.44
CA ARG A 616 4.44 12.95 12.55
C ARG A 616 3.38 11.84 12.49
N LEU A 617 3.80 10.59 12.37
CA LEU A 617 2.91 9.42 12.44
C LEU A 617 2.16 9.38 13.79
N ASP A 618 2.88 9.55 14.89
CA ASP A 618 2.33 9.60 16.25
C ASP A 618 1.25 10.69 16.39
N TYR A 619 1.51 11.87 15.86
CA TYR A 619 0.53 12.96 15.80
C TYR A 619 -0.76 12.56 15.08
N TRP A 620 -0.66 11.96 13.89
CA TRP A 620 -1.84 11.55 13.12
C TRP A 620 -2.62 10.43 13.81
N LEU A 621 -1.94 9.45 14.40
CA LEU A 621 -2.60 8.40 15.19
C LEU A 621 -3.36 8.97 16.40
N THR A 622 -2.78 9.96 17.06
CA THR A 622 -3.45 10.70 18.15
C THR A 622 -4.73 11.39 17.64
N GLN A 623 -4.64 12.13 16.53
CA GLN A 623 -5.79 12.84 15.97
C GLN A 623 -6.93 11.88 15.58
N ILE A 624 -6.60 10.76 14.94
CA ILE A 624 -7.59 9.73 14.57
C ILE A 624 -8.23 9.11 15.80
N SER A 625 -7.44 8.75 16.81
CA SER A 625 -7.93 8.24 18.10
C SER A 625 -8.93 9.20 18.75
N ASP A 626 -8.63 10.50 18.74
CA ASP A 626 -9.48 11.53 19.37
C ASP A 626 -10.80 11.71 18.60
N VAL A 627 -10.83 11.50 17.30
CA VAL A 627 -12.08 11.47 16.53
C VAL A 627 -12.95 10.30 16.97
N TYR A 628 -12.41 9.09 17.13
CA TYR A 628 -13.16 7.92 17.61
C TYR A 628 -13.67 8.10 19.05
N LYS A 629 -12.87 8.72 19.93
CA LYS A 629 -13.30 9.12 21.29
C LYS A 629 -14.43 10.13 21.21
N SER A 630 -14.32 11.14 20.36
CA SER A 630 -15.34 12.19 20.19
C SER A 630 -16.67 11.63 19.67
N ALA A 631 -16.65 10.55 18.91
CA ALA A 631 -17.84 9.84 18.42
C ALA A 631 -18.44 8.85 19.41
N ASN A 632 -17.84 8.68 20.60
CA ASN A 632 -18.22 7.70 21.62
C ASN A 632 -18.19 6.25 21.13
N VAL A 633 -17.28 5.92 20.19
CA VAL A 633 -17.13 4.58 19.64
C VAL A 633 -15.78 3.93 19.98
N TYR A 634 -14.85 4.69 20.57
CA TYR A 634 -13.50 4.24 20.88
C TYR A 634 -13.47 2.96 21.73
N ASP A 635 -14.33 2.89 22.75
CA ASP A 635 -14.36 1.78 23.69
C ASP A 635 -14.83 0.44 23.10
N ARG A 636 -15.48 0.46 21.95
CA ARG A 636 -15.93 -0.71 21.20
C ARG A 636 -15.18 -0.91 19.88
N THR A 637 -14.09 -0.16 19.68
CA THR A 637 -13.22 -0.26 18.52
C THR A 637 -12.00 -1.09 18.86
N LEU A 638 -11.76 -2.14 18.07
CA LEU A 638 -10.49 -2.84 18.08
C LEU A 638 -9.54 -2.17 17.09
N TRP A 639 -8.39 -1.76 17.58
CA TRP A 639 -7.33 -1.19 16.78
C TRP A 639 -6.27 -2.26 16.49
N GLY A 640 -5.85 -2.35 15.25
CA GLY A 640 -4.73 -3.18 14.85
C GLY A 640 -3.79 -2.40 13.94
N MET A 641 -2.48 -2.54 14.14
CA MET A 641 -1.47 -1.89 13.33
C MET A 641 -0.37 -2.88 12.97
N ALA A 642 0.08 -2.80 11.71
CA ALA A 642 1.24 -3.55 11.26
C ALA A 642 2.15 -2.68 10.40
N GLY A 643 3.47 -2.87 10.59
CA GLY A 643 4.47 -2.54 9.59
C GLY A 643 4.55 -3.65 8.55
N ASP A 644 4.88 -3.33 7.33
CA ASP A 644 5.07 -4.33 6.28
C ASP A 644 6.49 -4.90 6.31
N HIS A 645 7.48 -4.12 6.71
CA HIS A 645 8.88 -4.51 6.94
C HIS A 645 9.57 -3.48 7.83
N GLY A 646 10.81 -3.77 8.17
CA GLY A 646 11.75 -2.80 8.73
C GLY A 646 12.75 -2.33 7.67
N LEU A 647 13.74 -1.55 8.09
CA LEU A 647 14.83 -1.08 7.24
C LEU A 647 16.18 -1.26 7.94
N ALA A 648 17.21 -1.54 7.13
CA ALA A 648 18.59 -1.58 7.55
C ALA A 648 19.41 -0.45 6.90
N PRO A 649 20.48 0.04 7.55
CA PRO A 649 21.34 1.04 6.97
C PRO A 649 22.17 0.48 5.81
N VAL A 650 22.44 1.30 4.80
CA VAL A 650 23.38 1.04 3.72
C VAL A 650 24.58 1.95 3.90
N TYR A 651 25.76 1.36 3.99
CA TYR A 651 27.03 2.09 4.07
C TYR A 651 27.81 2.01 2.75
N TYR A 652 27.64 0.91 2.01
CA TYR A 652 28.30 0.67 0.74
C TYR A 652 27.32 0.08 -0.26
N SER A 653 27.47 0.43 -1.54
CA SER A 653 26.66 -0.10 -2.62
C SER A 653 27.50 -0.87 -3.64
N LEU A 654 26.91 -1.91 -4.20
CA LEU A 654 27.49 -2.77 -5.23
C LEU A 654 26.46 -3.03 -6.33
N ASN A 655 26.91 -3.15 -7.56
CA ASN A 655 26.10 -3.55 -8.70
C ASN A 655 26.37 -5.02 -9.05
N PRO A 656 25.49 -5.97 -8.67
CA PRO A 656 25.73 -7.41 -8.88
C PRO A 656 25.81 -7.79 -10.35
N GLU A 657 24.97 -7.20 -11.22
CA GLU A 657 25.02 -7.54 -12.65
C GLU A 657 26.34 -7.14 -13.29
N LYS A 658 26.94 -6.02 -12.91
CA LYS A 658 28.27 -5.63 -13.37
C LYS A 658 29.35 -6.55 -12.83
N GLN A 659 29.34 -6.78 -11.54
CA GLN A 659 30.34 -7.60 -10.89
C GLN A 659 30.35 -9.04 -11.39
N VAL A 660 29.21 -9.61 -11.70
CA VAL A 660 29.09 -10.98 -12.20
C VAL A 660 29.20 -11.04 -13.73
N PHE A 661 28.27 -10.41 -14.42
CA PHE A 661 28.09 -10.66 -15.85
C PHE A 661 29.04 -9.89 -16.74
N GLU A 662 29.43 -8.64 -16.42
CA GLU A 662 30.46 -7.94 -17.19
C GLU A 662 31.82 -8.61 -17.04
N THR A 663 32.16 -9.10 -15.85
CA THR A 663 33.44 -9.82 -15.65
C THR A 663 33.41 -11.19 -16.29
N LEU A 664 32.29 -11.92 -16.20
CA LEU A 664 32.13 -13.21 -16.86
C LEU A 664 32.16 -13.07 -18.40
N GLN A 665 31.47 -12.05 -18.92
CA GLN A 665 31.46 -11.76 -20.36
C GLN A 665 32.84 -11.55 -20.96
N ALA A 666 33.77 -10.95 -20.21
CA ALA A 666 35.14 -10.75 -20.64
C ALA A 666 35.93 -12.06 -20.81
N GLU A 667 35.48 -13.15 -20.25
CA GLU A 667 36.08 -14.48 -20.30
C GLU A 667 35.44 -15.40 -21.35
N LEU A 668 34.30 -15.01 -21.94
CA LEU A 668 33.53 -15.80 -22.89
C LEU A 668 33.77 -15.32 -24.34
N ASP A 669 33.75 -16.27 -25.28
CA ASP A 669 33.86 -16.00 -26.72
C ASP A 669 32.53 -15.69 -27.40
N TYR A 670 31.42 -15.65 -26.63
CA TYR A 670 30.05 -15.39 -27.09
C TYR A 670 29.34 -14.38 -26.17
N PRO A 671 28.34 -13.64 -26.68
CA PRO A 671 27.65 -12.65 -25.85
C PRO A 671 26.67 -13.28 -24.86
N LEU A 672 26.65 -12.74 -23.64
CA LEU A 672 25.56 -12.94 -22.68
C LEU A 672 24.59 -11.76 -22.78
N VAL A 673 23.33 -12.05 -22.93
CA VAL A 673 22.27 -11.05 -23.04
C VAL A 673 21.53 -10.92 -21.72
N ILE A 674 21.84 -9.87 -20.98
CA ILE A 674 21.24 -9.56 -19.68
C ILE A 674 20.18 -8.47 -19.85
N LYS A 675 18.95 -8.77 -19.44
CA LYS A 675 17.86 -7.80 -19.44
C LYS A 675 17.61 -7.32 -18.03
N LYS A 676 17.80 -6.03 -17.80
CA LYS A 676 17.41 -5.39 -16.54
C LYS A 676 15.97 -4.94 -16.63
N ILE A 677 15.09 -5.44 -15.74
CA ILE A 677 13.67 -5.04 -15.72
C ILE A 677 13.57 -3.64 -15.12
N SER A 678 14.29 -3.38 -14.05
CA SER A 678 14.35 -2.12 -13.36
C SER A 678 15.66 -1.96 -12.62
N SER A 679 15.98 -0.71 -12.32
CA SER A 679 16.90 -0.40 -11.24
C SER A 679 16.14 0.25 -10.10
N ASP A 680 16.62 0.07 -8.90
CA ASP A 680 16.18 0.89 -7.79
C ASP A 680 16.55 2.34 -8.06
N GLU A 681 15.75 3.19 -7.51
CA GLU A 681 16.05 4.58 -7.18
C GLU A 681 17.08 5.23 -8.09
N GLY A 682 16.67 5.59 -9.26
CA GLY A 682 17.53 6.37 -10.15
C GLY A 682 17.47 6.06 -11.62
N GLU A 683 16.98 4.91 -11.99
CA GLU A 683 16.71 4.61 -13.39
C GLU A 683 15.23 4.31 -13.57
N GLY A 684 14.58 5.07 -14.41
CA GLY A 684 13.18 5.07 -14.66
C GLY A 684 12.48 3.73 -14.91
N PRO A 685 11.16 3.66 -14.79
CA PRO A 685 10.39 2.43 -14.96
C PRO A 685 10.70 1.81 -16.32
N LYS A 686 11.15 0.58 -16.29
CA LYS A 686 11.29 -0.24 -17.50
C LYS A 686 9.94 -0.90 -17.74
N ILE A 687 9.39 -0.69 -18.91
CA ILE A 687 8.09 -1.26 -19.27
C ILE A 687 8.22 -2.77 -19.46
N THR A 688 7.24 -3.50 -18.98
CA THR A 688 7.16 -4.96 -19.10
C THR A 688 7.06 -5.39 -20.55
N ASN A 689 7.82 -6.41 -20.93
CA ASN A 689 7.81 -6.96 -22.28
C ASN A 689 7.62 -8.47 -22.21
N ALA A 690 6.96 -9.05 -23.22
CA ALA A 690 6.96 -10.48 -23.42
C ALA A 690 8.39 -11.01 -23.64
N LEU A 691 8.78 -12.05 -22.94
CA LEU A 691 10.13 -12.62 -23.02
C LEU A 691 10.38 -13.30 -24.37
N ASN A 692 9.37 -13.95 -24.93
CA ASN A 692 9.43 -14.58 -26.25
C ASN A 692 9.17 -13.64 -27.42
N TYR A 693 9.09 -12.33 -27.14
CA TYR A 693 9.01 -11.38 -28.24
C TYR A 693 10.27 -11.43 -29.10
N GLU A 694 10.18 -11.18 -30.42
CA GLU A 694 11.33 -11.32 -31.32
C GLU A 694 12.60 -10.58 -30.87
N SER A 695 12.40 -9.42 -30.23
CA SER A 695 13.51 -8.62 -29.66
C SER A 695 14.09 -9.18 -28.35
N ASN A 696 13.50 -10.20 -27.75
CA ASN A 696 13.91 -10.79 -26.48
C ASN A 696 14.22 -12.28 -26.57
N LYS A 697 14.19 -12.86 -27.76
CA LYS A 697 14.50 -14.30 -27.97
C LYS A 697 15.90 -14.69 -27.51
N GLU A 698 16.83 -13.75 -27.52
CA GLU A 698 18.24 -13.97 -27.18
C GLU A 698 18.56 -13.60 -25.72
N VAL A 699 17.54 -13.35 -24.89
CA VAL A 699 17.75 -13.00 -23.47
C VAL A 699 18.13 -14.25 -22.71
N ASP A 700 19.26 -14.21 -22.04
CA ASP A 700 19.80 -15.29 -21.21
C ASP A 700 19.35 -15.17 -19.76
N VAL A 701 19.37 -13.93 -19.23
CA VAL A 701 19.08 -13.62 -17.83
C VAL A 701 18.26 -12.34 -17.73
N VAL A 702 17.22 -12.40 -16.91
CA VAL A 702 16.47 -11.20 -16.49
C VAL A 702 16.89 -10.89 -15.06
N VAL A 703 17.33 -9.67 -14.80
CA VAL A 703 17.75 -9.25 -13.46
C VAL A 703 16.86 -8.12 -12.93
N ALA A 704 16.64 -8.14 -11.64
CA ALA A 704 15.89 -7.12 -10.95
C ALA A 704 16.50 -6.82 -9.58
N SER A 705 16.75 -5.55 -9.32
CA SER A 705 17.13 -5.05 -8.03
C SER A 705 15.90 -4.70 -7.19
N THR A 706 15.96 -4.93 -5.91
CA THR A 706 14.84 -4.75 -5.01
C THR A 706 15.29 -4.04 -3.73
N ALA A 707 15.07 -2.76 -3.62
CA ALA A 707 15.32 -1.92 -2.45
C ALA A 707 16.67 -2.17 -1.74
N GLY A 708 17.66 -2.66 -2.48
CA GLY A 708 19.01 -2.90 -1.99
C GLY A 708 19.23 -4.17 -1.15
N GLY A 709 18.20 -4.78 -0.58
CA GLY A 709 18.30 -5.95 0.30
C GLY A 709 18.09 -7.30 -0.41
N ASN A 710 17.59 -7.30 -1.62
CA ASN A 710 17.45 -8.48 -2.46
C ASN A 710 17.81 -8.14 -3.91
N PHE A 711 18.40 -9.11 -4.60
CA PHE A 711 18.64 -9.03 -6.03
C PHE A 711 18.20 -10.32 -6.67
N MET A 712 17.19 -10.23 -7.52
CA MET A 712 16.57 -11.38 -8.15
C MET A 712 17.12 -11.59 -9.54
N MET A 713 17.40 -12.83 -9.89
CA MET A 713 17.83 -13.26 -11.22
C MET A 713 16.91 -14.39 -11.72
N ASP A 714 16.39 -14.22 -12.92
CA ASP A 714 15.68 -15.25 -13.66
C ASP A 714 16.51 -15.73 -14.82
N PHE A 715 16.71 -17.04 -14.90
CA PHE A 715 17.52 -17.67 -15.93
C PHE A 715 16.67 -18.37 -16.97
N PHE A 716 17.11 -18.29 -18.23
CA PHE A 716 16.66 -19.16 -19.30
C PHE A 716 17.01 -20.61 -18.96
N ASN A 717 16.04 -21.52 -19.10
CA ASN A 717 16.33 -22.95 -18.98
C ASN A 717 16.90 -23.47 -20.29
N SER A 718 18.11 -23.98 -20.27
CA SER A 718 18.84 -24.43 -21.47
C SER A 718 18.13 -25.52 -22.27
N GLN A 719 17.26 -26.33 -21.62
CA GLN A 719 16.56 -27.44 -22.26
C GLN A 719 15.09 -27.10 -22.56
N GLN A 720 14.44 -26.28 -21.72
CA GLN A 720 12.99 -26.10 -21.75
C GLN A 720 12.55 -24.62 -21.99
N GLY A 721 13.51 -23.72 -22.22
CA GLY A 721 13.22 -22.29 -22.48
C GLY A 721 12.73 -21.54 -21.26
N TRP A 722 12.04 -20.45 -21.49
CA TRP A 722 11.54 -19.58 -20.40
C TRP A 722 10.35 -20.15 -19.63
N LYS A 723 9.67 -21.18 -20.12
CA LYS A 723 8.46 -21.74 -19.50
C LYS A 723 8.72 -22.51 -18.20
N VAL A 724 9.94 -22.99 -17.99
CA VAL A 724 10.30 -23.81 -16.84
C VAL A 724 11.45 -23.20 -16.08
N GLN A 725 11.29 -23.07 -14.77
CA GLN A 725 12.35 -22.62 -13.85
C GLN A 725 13.49 -23.65 -13.81
N PRO A 726 14.74 -23.26 -14.05
CA PRO A 726 15.86 -24.16 -13.81
C PRO A 726 16.07 -24.43 -12.33
N THR A 727 16.48 -25.67 -12.02
CA THR A 727 16.90 -26.12 -10.70
C THR A 727 18.40 -25.90 -10.50
N TYR A 728 18.89 -26.10 -9.27
CA TYR A 728 20.32 -26.03 -8.95
C TYR A 728 21.16 -26.88 -9.89
N THR A 729 20.79 -28.16 -10.12
CA THR A 729 21.52 -29.07 -11.00
C THR A 729 21.62 -28.53 -12.42
N GLU A 730 20.51 -27.99 -12.97
CA GLU A 730 20.50 -27.42 -14.32
C GLU A 730 21.36 -26.17 -14.41
N LEU A 731 21.39 -25.34 -13.35
CA LEU A 731 22.23 -24.15 -13.28
C LEU A 731 23.73 -24.44 -13.13
N THR A 732 24.12 -25.60 -12.60
CA THR A 732 25.55 -26.02 -12.54
C THR A 732 26.11 -26.40 -13.91
N THR A 733 25.25 -26.65 -14.88
CA THR A 733 25.61 -26.97 -16.27
C THR A 733 24.80 -26.09 -17.25
N TRP A 734 24.61 -24.85 -16.89
CA TRP A 734 23.80 -23.93 -17.67
C TRP A 734 24.45 -23.54 -18.99
N ILE A 735 23.65 -23.54 -20.07
CA ILE A 735 24.07 -23.15 -21.40
C ILE A 735 23.29 -21.91 -21.83
N PRO A 736 23.93 -20.74 -21.98
CA PRO A 736 23.31 -19.55 -22.53
C PRO A 736 22.75 -19.75 -23.93
N VAL A 737 21.78 -18.92 -24.34
CA VAL A 737 21.08 -19.05 -25.63
C VAL A 737 22.05 -19.04 -26.82
N ASN A 738 23.07 -18.18 -26.76
CA ASN A 738 24.07 -18.03 -27.83
C ASN A 738 25.37 -18.85 -27.63
N ALA A 739 25.41 -19.68 -26.57
CA ALA A 739 26.59 -20.47 -26.26
C ALA A 739 26.67 -21.72 -27.10
N PRO A 740 27.89 -22.25 -27.44
CA PRO A 740 28.07 -23.59 -27.91
C PRO A 740 27.55 -24.64 -26.92
N GLU A 741 26.89 -25.69 -27.43
CA GLU A 741 26.27 -26.73 -26.56
C GLU A 741 27.29 -27.49 -25.68
N ASP A 742 28.56 -27.48 -26.05
CA ASP A 742 29.65 -28.13 -25.35
C ASP A 742 30.39 -27.24 -24.34
N GLN A 743 29.90 -26.04 -24.10
CA GLN A 743 30.49 -25.06 -23.18
C GLN A 743 29.50 -24.66 -22.05
N PRO A 744 29.13 -25.58 -21.15
CA PRO A 744 28.26 -25.27 -20.04
C PRO A 744 28.99 -24.42 -18.99
N ILE A 745 28.24 -23.53 -18.32
CA ILE A 745 28.73 -22.66 -17.23
C ILE A 745 28.10 -23.14 -15.91
N ASN A 746 28.92 -23.29 -14.86
CA ASN A 746 28.37 -23.37 -13.50
C ASN A 746 28.04 -21.98 -13.02
N ILE A 747 26.87 -21.45 -13.44
CA ILE A 747 26.51 -20.06 -13.19
C ILE A 747 26.29 -19.77 -11.70
N VAL A 748 25.86 -20.76 -10.91
CA VAL A 748 25.72 -20.60 -9.46
C VAL A 748 27.07 -20.31 -8.81
N ASN A 749 28.11 -21.07 -9.22
CA ASN A 749 29.46 -20.88 -8.69
C ASN A 749 30.06 -19.53 -9.14
N GLU A 750 29.83 -19.14 -10.39
CA GLU A 750 30.29 -17.85 -10.91
C GLU A 750 29.69 -16.69 -10.11
N ILE A 751 28.38 -16.71 -9.86
CA ILE A 751 27.70 -15.70 -9.06
C ILE A 751 28.25 -15.67 -7.63
N ALA A 752 28.24 -16.81 -6.96
CA ALA A 752 28.66 -16.91 -5.57
C ALA A 752 30.11 -16.46 -5.37
N SER A 753 31.02 -16.92 -6.24
CA SER A 753 32.47 -16.60 -6.12
C SER A 753 32.78 -15.15 -6.42
N ARG A 754 32.13 -14.55 -7.45
CA ARG A 754 32.37 -13.14 -7.83
C ARG A 754 31.77 -12.14 -6.85
N LEU A 755 30.79 -12.56 -6.05
CA LEU A 755 30.13 -11.72 -5.03
C LEU A 755 30.53 -12.07 -3.59
N LYS A 756 31.43 -13.02 -3.35
CA LYS A 756 31.73 -13.59 -2.00
C LYS A 756 31.96 -12.57 -0.90
N GLU A 757 32.56 -11.43 -1.23
CA GLU A 757 32.90 -10.39 -0.26
C GLU A 757 31.65 -9.57 0.18
N SER A 758 30.67 -9.44 -0.72
CA SER A 758 29.46 -8.64 -0.52
C SER A 758 28.21 -9.47 -0.31
N LEU A 759 28.22 -10.72 -0.75
CA LEU A 759 27.11 -11.66 -0.65
C LEU A 759 27.07 -12.30 0.73
N ASP A 760 25.94 -12.22 1.39
CA ASP A 760 25.68 -13.01 2.59
C ASP A 760 25.39 -14.46 2.18
N TYR A 761 24.37 -14.66 1.36
CA TYR A 761 24.11 -15.90 0.67
C TYR A 761 23.19 -15.70 -0.55
N LEU A 762 23.16 -16.68 -1.40
CA LEU A 762 22.15 -16.83 -2.43
C LEU A 762 21.28 -18.05 -2.18
N VAL A 763 20.08 -18.04 -2.71
CA VAL A 763 19.12 -19.14 -2.58
C VAL A 763 18.64 -19.59 -3.96
N VAL A 764 18.52 -20.90 -4.16
CA VAL A 764 18.08 -21.54 -5.41
C VAL A 764 17.28 -22.80 -5.10
N ARG A 765 16.33 -23.14 -5.97
CA ARG A 765 15.61 -24.41 -5.89
C ARG A 765 16.55 -25.59 -6.12
N GLU A 766 16.57 -26.53 -5.20
CA GLU A 766 17.23 -27.83 -5.39
C GLU A 766 16.38 -28.74 -6.28
N THR A 767 15.07 -28.73 -6.01
CA THR A 767 14.03 -29.43 -6.76
C THR A 767 12.88 -28.49 -7.10
N PRO A 768 12.02 -28.80 -8.08
CA PRO A 768 10.79 -28.05 -8.28
C PRO A 768 9.97 -27.97 -6.98
N CYS A 769 9.52 -26.77 -6.65
CA CYS A 769 8.77 -26.51 -5.41
C CYS A 769 7.26 -26.48 -5.67
N SER A 770 6.50 -26.88 -4.66
CA SER A 770 5.05 -26.76 -4.55
C SER A 770 4.67 -26.26 -3.16
N LEU A 771 3.38 -26.07 -2.90
CA LEU A 771 2.89 -25.70 -1.57
C LEU A 771 3.20 -26.75 -0.50
N ASP A 772 3.21 -28.03 -0.89
CA ASP A 772 3.39 -29.15 0.04
C ASP A 772 4.83 -29.63 0.15
N GLU A 773 5.58 -29.53 -0.92
CA GLU A 773 6.96 -30.02 -0.98
C GLU A 773 7.87 -29.00 -1.66
N CYS A 774 8.99 -28.72 -1.02
CA CYS A 774 10.02 -27.83 -1.55
C CYS A 774 11.37 -28.22 -0.97
N GLN A 775 12.42 -28.17 -1.77
CA GLN A 775 13.79 -28.22 -1.29
C GLN A 775 14.60 -27.10 -1.94
N ILE A 776 15.24 -26.32 -1.12
CA ILE A 776 16.07 -25.18 -1.53
C ILE A 776 17.47 -25.32 -1.01
N ARG A 777 18.41 -24.74 -1.73
CA ARG A 777 19.82 -24.65 -1.37
C ARG A 777 20.19 -23.21 -1.08
N VAL A 778 20.82 -23.00 0.06
CA VAL A 778 21.41 -21.74 0.49
C VAL A 778 22.92 -21.83 0.32
N ILE A 779 23.51 -20.91 -0.40
CA ILE A 779 24.93 -20.92 -0.76
C ILE A 779 25.59 -19.62 -0.37
N GLY A 780 26.69 -19.69 0.36
CA GLY A 780 27.48 -18.53 0.74
C GLY A 780 28.93 -18.90 0.99
N PHE A 781 29.68 -17.98 1.60
CA PHE A 781 31.08 -18.19 1.97
C PHE A 781 31.30 -17.86 3.44
N LYS A 782 32.08 -18.71 4.10
CA LYS A 782 32.60 -18.49 5.46
C LYS A 782 34.08 -18.72 5.44
N ASP A 783 34.88 -17.74 5.86
CA ASP A 783 36.35 -17.82 5.84
C ASP A 783 36.91 -18.30 4.47
N ASP A 784 36.39 -17.70 3.38
CA ASP A 784 36.73 -18.06 2.01
C ASP A 784 36.35 -19.50 1.55
N ILE A 785 35.69 -20.26 2.40
CA ILE A 785 35.20 -21.59 2.08
C ILE A 785 33.71 -21.49 1.68
N ARG A 786 33.38 -22.08 0.53
CA ARG A 786 31.98 -22.21 0.13
C ARG A 786 31.22 -23.13 1.07
N VAL A 787 30.08 -22.69 1.51
CA VAL A 787 29.13 -23.40 2.37
C VAL A 787 27.80 -23.54 1.64
N ASP A 788 27.25 -24.77 1.62
CA ASP A 788 25.98 -25.09 1.03
C ASP A 788 25.08 -25.69 2.12
N GLU A 789 23.96 -25.07 2.42
CA GLU A 789 22.97 -25.54 3.40
C GLU A 789 21.65 -25.86 2.69
N LEU A 790 20.86 -26.78 3.23
CA LEU A 790 19.61 -27.21 2.62
C LEU A 790 18.43 -26.98 3.56
N ILE A 791 17.31 -26.52 3.02
CA ILE A 791 16.01 -26.50 3.69
C ILE A 791 15.05 -27.38 2.87
N SER A 792 14.46 -28.37 3.53
CA SER A 792 13.42 -29.23 2.97
C SER A 792 12.10 -29.00 3.68
N LYS A 793 11.01 -28.95 2.93
CA LYS A 793 9.65 -28.76 3.43
C LYS A 793 8.77 -29.92 3.01
N LYS A 794 7.92 -30.41 3.93
CA LYS A 794 6.84 -31.38 3.69
C LYS A 794 5.60 -30.95 4.49
N GLY A 795 4.58 -30.48 3.78
CA GLY A 795 3.40 -29.91 4.42
C GLY A 795 3.78 -28.73 5.33
N ASN A 796 3.44 -28.81 6.62
CA ASN A 796 3.73 -27.80 7.64
C ASN A 796 5.00 -28.09 8.45
N ARG A 797 5.87 -29.00 7.98
CA ARG A 797 7.11 -29.37 8.66
C ARG A 797 8.30 -29.08 7.77
N LEU A 798 9.37 -28.61 8.37
CA LEU A 798 10.62 -28.29 7.71
C LEU A 798 11.79 -28.97 8.40
N PHE A 799 12.77 -29.30 7.57
CA PHE A 799 14.05 -29.83 8.00
C PHE A 799 15.17 -28.96 7.46
N TYR A 800 15.97 -28.39 8.34
CA TYR A 800 17.15 -27.63 7.96
C TYR A 800 18.41 -28.45 8.17
N GLN A 801 19.23 -28.57 7.16
CA GLN A 801 20.45 -29.34 7.14
C GLN A 801 21.65 -28.42 6.92
N PRO A 802 22.30 -27.98 8.02
CA PRO A 802 23.54 -27.22 7.93
C PRO A 802 24.73 -28.14 7.59
N VAL A 803 25.75 -27.59 6.98
CA VAL A 803 27.01 -28.31 6.76
C VAL A 803 27.76 -28.50 8.09
N ALA A 804 28.28 -29.70 8.34
CA ALA A 804 29.00 -30.05 9.55
C ALA A 804 28.24 -29.80 10.87
N GLY A 805 26.90 -29.79 10.86
CA GLY A 805 26.09 -29.71 12.05
C GLY A 805 26.06 -28.34 12.75
N SER A 806 26.56 -27.28 12.11
CA SER A 806 26.58 -25.92 12.62
C SER A 806 25.96 -24.97 11.60
N SER A 807 24.96 -24.16 12.00
CA SER A 807 24.39 -23.13 11.15
C SER A 807 25.43 -22.05 10.84
N GLN A 808 25.84 -21.95 9.59
CA GLN A 808 26.87 -21.01 9.19
C GLN A 808 26.35 -19.82 8.41
N LEU A 809 25.30 -20.03 7.61
CA LEU A 809 24.70 -18.98 6.79
C LEU A 809 23.43 -18.42 7.41
N LEU A 810 22.57 -19.28 7.95
CA LEU A 810 21.29 -18.86 8.51
C LEU A 810 21.36 -18.42 9.97
N GLU A 811 22.50 -18.58 10.61
CA GLU A 811 22.80 -18.08 11.97
C GLU A 811 21.73 -18.46 13.02
N VAL A 812 21.17 -19.68 12.90
CA VAL A 812 20.16 -20.20 13.83
C VAL A 812 20.72 -20.40 15.24
N ASP A 813 22.03 -20.47 15.36
CA ASP A 813 22.78 -20.57 16.62
C ASP A 813 23.35 -19.23 17.12
N VAL A 814 23.06 -18.12 16.46
CA VAL A 814 23.49 -16.77 16.85
C VAL A 814 22.31 -16.01 17.46
N LEU A 815 22.41 -15.66 18.73
CA LEU A 815 21.37 -14.87 19.40
C LEU A 815 21.29 -13.45 18.86
N ASN A 816 20.07 -12.89 18.93
CA ASN A 816 19.78 -11.57 18.42
C ASN A 816 20.39 -10.47 19.29
N ILE A 817 21.34 -9.72 18.72
CA ILE A 817 22.07 -8.65 19.41
C ILE A 817 21.25 -7.36 19.61
N TYR A 818 20.14 -7.22 18.89
CA TYR A 818 19.23 -6.07 19.02
C TYR A 818 18.17 -6.25 20.11
N LYS A 819 18.06 -7.45 20.67
CA LYS A 819 17.15 -7.78 21.76
C LYS A 819 17.92 -7.92 23.09
N PRO A 820 17.23 -7.75 24.25
CA PRO A 820 17.80 -8.09 25.54
C PRO A 820 18.24 -9.55 25.62
N GLN A 821 19.12 -9.88 26.56
CA GLN A 821 19.48 -11.26 26.83
C GLN A 821 18.24 -12.07 27.24
N LEU A 822 18.19 -13.33 26.83
CA LEU A 822 17.11 -14.24 27.15
C LEU A 822 16.98 -14.41 28.67
N ASN A 823 15.75 -14.42 29.16
CA ASN A 823 15.48 -14.85 30.53
C ASN A 823 15.58 -16.38 30.63
N GLU A 824 15.53 -16.92 31.87
CA GLU A 824 15.70 -18.37 32.12
C GLU A 824 14.65 -19.23 31.36
N THR A 825 13.43 -18.74 31.21
CA THR A 825 12.36 -19.47 30.52
C THR A 825 12.58 -19.45 29.00
N GLU A 826 12.95 -18.32 28.45
CA GLU A 826 13.28 -18.16 27.02
C GLU A 826 14.54 -18.97 26.67
N GLN A 827 15.58 -18.94 27.51
CA GLN A 827 16.78 -19.72 27.30
C GLN A 827 16.48 -21.22 27.28
N LYS A 828 15.68 -21.70 28.22
CA LYS A 828 15.26 -23.11 28.27
C LYS A 828 14.46 -23.49 26.99
N GLN A 829 13.53 -22.65 26.56
CA GLN A 829 12.74 -22.91 25.38
C GLN A 829 13.62 -22.93 24.10
N TYR A 830 14.56 -22.01 24.01
CA TYR A 830 15.55 -21.98 22.91
C TYR A 830 16.38 -23.27 22.90
N ASP A 831 16.94 -23.65 24.05
CA ASP A 831 17.81 -24.83 24.16
C ASP A 831 17.04 -26.14 23.80
N GLU A 832 15.78 -26.28 24.25
CA GLU A 832 14.93 -27.44 23.94
C GLU A 832 14.64 -27.53 22.43
N LEU A 833 14.26 -26.42 21.81
CA LEU A 833 13.99 -26.37 20.37
C LEU A 833 15.27 -26.55 19.54
N TYR A 834 16.35 -25.90 19.94
CA TYR A 834 17.64 -26.02 19.26
C TYR A 834 18.16 -27.48 19.31
N GLN A 835 18.07 -28.11 20.46
CA GLN A 835 18.45 -29.53 20.64
C GLN A 835 17.65 -30.42 19.69
N ARG A 836 16.33 -30.19 19.56
CA ARG A 836 15.43 -31.03 18.77
C ARG A 836 15.54 -30.74 17.26
N CYS A 837 15.49 -29.49 16.87
CA CYS A 837 15.43 -29.12 15.45
C CYS A 837 16.80 -29.07 14.77
N MET A 838 17.88 -28.96 15.55
CA MET A 838 19.25 -28.79 15.02
C MET A 838 20.18 -29.97 15.39
N ILE A 839 20.33 -30.28 16.66
CA ILE A 839 21.35 -31.21 17.12
C ILE A 839 20.95 -32.68 16.93
N SER A 840 19.71 -33.02 17.31
CA SER A 840 19.19 -34.38 17.23
C SER A 840 18.51 -34.69 15.90
N ALA A 841 18.59 -33.78 14.94
CA ALA A 841 17.85 -33.87 13.71
C ALA A 841 18.43 -34.93 12.76
N ASP A 842 17.56 -35.87 12.33
CA ASP A 842 17.85 -36.83 11.27
C ASP A 842 16.73 -36.75 10.19
N ALA A 843 17.10 -36.45 8.96
CA ALA A 843 16.17 -36.30 7.85
C ALA A 843 15.29 -37.53 7.58
N ASN A 844 15.73 -38.72 8.03
CA ASN A 844 15.00 -39.99 7.85
C ASN A 844 13.99 -40.26 8.97
N GLU A 845 14.01 -39.44 10.04
CA GLU A 845 13.09 -39.59 11.16
C GLU A 845 12.06 -38.46 11.16
N ASP A 846 10.79 -38.74 11.03
CA ASP A 846 9.70 -37.77 11.07
C ASP A 846 9.72 -36.89 12.33
N SER A 847 10.20 -37.43 13.44
CA SER A 847 10.33 -36.72 14.74
C SER A 847 11.34 -35.57 14.68
N SER A 848 12.28 -35.58 13.73
CA SER A 848 13.31 -34.57 13.52
C SER A 848 12.82 -33.38 12.68
N TRP A 849 11.70 -33.53 12.00
CA TRP A 849 11.09 -32.46 11.23
C TRP A 849 10.29 -31.53 12.15
N CYS A 850 10.75 -30.33 12.31
CA CYS A 850 10.06 -29.33 13.14
C CYS A 850 8.96 -28.63 12.36
N THR A 851 7.89 -28.26 13.06
CA THR A 851 6.78 -27.52 12.48
C THR A 851 7.18 -26.07 12.16
N GLU A 852 6.43 -25.40 11.29
CA GLU A 852 6.57 -23.97 11.03
C GLU A 852 6.59 -23.15 12.33
N GLN A 853 5.71 -23.47 13.27
CA GLN A 853 5.63 -22.75 14.55
C GLN A 853 6.87 -22.98 15.42
N GLU A 854 7.42 -24.18 15.42
CA GLU A 854 8.64 -24.49 16.18
C GLU A 854 9.87 -23.79 15.60
N TRP A 855 10.02 -23.77 14.29
CA TRP A 855 11.08 -23.01 13.63
C TRP A 855 10.95 -21.52 13.89
N ARG A 856 9.72 -20.97 13.80
CA ARG A 856 9.45 -19.58 14.10
C ARG A 856 9.82 -19.22 15.53
N THR A 857 9.43 -20.07 16.50
CA THR A 857 9.75 -19.86 17.91
C THR A 857 11.26 -19.93 18.15
N LEU A 858 11.92 -20.96 17.63
CA LEU A 858 13.38 -21.10 17.77
C LEU A 858 14.13 -19.88 17.23
N THR A 859 13.83 -19.51 16.00
CA THR A 859 14.53 -18.43 15.32
C THR A 859 14.13 -17.02 15.78
N SER A 860 13.03 -16.87 16.53
CA SER A 860 12.69 -15.59 17.16
C SER A 860 13.75 -15.06 18.12
N PHE A 861 14.54 -15.95 18.70
CA PHE A 861 15.63 -15.61 19.59
C PHE A 861 16.95 -15.31 18.87
N THR A 862 16.99 -15.53 17.55
CA THR A 862 18.24 -15.49 16.78
C THR A 862 18.37 -14.25 15.92
N ALA A 863 19.51 -14.11 15.26
CA ALA A 863 19.82 -13.01 14.36
C ALA A 863 18.89 -12.91 13.14
N ARG A 864 18.23 -14.03 12.75
CA ARG A 864 17.38 -14.12 11.56
C ARG A 864 16.02 -14.75 11.88
N PRO A 865 15.08 -13.98 12.43
CA PRO A 865 13.78 -14.50 12.81
C PRO A 865 13.02 -15.13 11.62
N ASP A 866 12.47 -16.32 11.85
CA ASP A 866 11.67 -17.11 10.91
C ASP A 866 12.35 -17.47 9.58
N VAL A 867 13.68 -17.41 9.52
CA VAL A 867 14.45 -17.55 8.27
C VAL A 867 14.20 -18.89 7.57
N VAL A 868 14.10 -20.00 8.30
CA VAL A 868 13.90 -21.34 7.72
C VAL A 868 12.56 -21.44 6.99
N ASN A 869 11.49 -20.95 7.62
CA ASN A 869 10.17 -20.91 7.02
C ASN A 869 10.12 -19.95 5.82
N GLN A 870 10.61 -18.74 6.00
CA GLN A 870 10.46 -17.68 5.00
C GLN A 870 11.23 -17.98 3.71
N LEU A 871 12.42 -18.57 3.80
CA LEU A 871 13.17 -18.99 2.62
C LEU A 871 12.48 -20.15 1.88
N ALA A 872 11.83 -21.06 2.61
CA ALA A 872 11.03 -22.10 1.98
C ALA A 872 9.78 -21.54 1.30
N TYR A 873 9.09 -20.59 1.92
CA TYR A 873 7.91 -19.94 1.35
C TYR A 873 8.23 -19.10 0.11
N LEU A 874 9.45 -18.56 0.02
CA LEU A 874 9.88 -17.77 -1.13
C LEU A 874 9.65 -18.52 -2.44
N TYR A 875 9.96 -19.81 -2.49
CA TYR A 875 9.88 -20.62 -3.70
C TYR A 875 8.59 -21.43 -3.87
N GLU A 876 7.64 -21.32 -2.97
CA GLU A 876 6.27 -21.82 -3.20
C GLU A 876 5.60 -21.11 -4.38
N GLU A 877 6.04 -19.91 -4.69
CA GLU A 877 5.58 -19.12 -5.84
C GLU A 877 6.59 -19.21 -6.99
N ASP A 878 6.13 -19.63 -8.17
CA ASP A 878 7.00 -19.84 -9.34
C ASP A 878 7.61 -18.54 -9.87
N ARG A 879 6.97 -17.39 -9.60
CA ARG A 879 7.43 -16.05 -9.96
C ARG A 879 8.55 -15.49 -9.07
N ALA A 880 9.00 -16.23 -8.08
CA ALA A 880 9.99 -15.74 -7.10
C ALA A 880 11.43 -15.58 -7.61
N GLY A 881 11.64 -15.77 -8.88
CA GLY A 881 12.97 -15.76 -9.50
C GLY A 881 13.66 -17.13 -9.45
N THR A 882 14.72 -17.27 -10.20
CA THR A 882 15.52 -18.51 -10.21
C THR A 882 16.54 -18.49 -9.07
N ILE A 883 17.27 -17.39 -8.94
CA ILE A 883 18.26 -17.15 -7.88
C ILE A 883 17.93 -15.85 -7.17
N ASN A 884 17.88 -15.88 -5.86
CA ASN A 884 17.74 -14.71 -5.02
C ASN A 884 19.04 -14.48 -4.25
N LEU A 885 19.59 -13.27 -4.38
CA LEU A 885 20.80 -12.83 -3.68
C LEU A 885 20.44 -11.95 -2.49
N PHE A 886 21.08 -12.19 -1.35
CA PHE A 886 20.96 -11.38 -0.16
C PHE A 886 22.33 -10.80 0.21
N PRO A 887 22.48 -9.46 0.32
CA PRO A 887 23.75 -8.83 0.66
C PRO A 887 24.08 -8.91 2.15
N LYS A 888 25.35 -8.89 2.47
CA LYS A 888 25.82 -8.71 3.85
C LYS A 888 25.27 -7.43 4.46
N PHE A 889 25.20 -7.38 5.79
CA PHE A 889 24.81 -6.17 6.51
C PHE A 889 25.65 -4.95 6.08
N GLY A 890 25.02 -3.80 5.95
CA GLY A 890 25.66 -2.55 5.54
C GLY A 890 25.95 -2.41 4.04
N VAL A 891 25.71 -3.47 3.25
CA VAL A 891 25.86 -3.47 1.79
C VAL A 891 24.49 -3.40 1.11
N GLY A 892 24.33 -2.54 0.12
CA GLY A 892 23.13 -2.47 -0.70
C GLY A 892 23.43 -2.90 -2.15
N PHE A 893 22.60 -3.77 -2.70
CA PHE A 893 22.70 -4.14 -4.11
C PHE A 893 21.95 -3.13 -4.98
N ASN A 894 22.66 -2.46 -5.88
CA ASN A 894 22.13 -1.42 -6.78
C ASN A 894 21.44 -0.22 -6.10
N THR A 895 21.66 0.00 -4.83
CA THR A 895 21.14 1.17 -4.14
C THR A 895 22.25 2.12 -3.74
N LYS A 896 21.99 3.41 -3.92
CA LYS A 896 22.91 4.49 -3.52
C LYS A 896 22.40 5.28 -2.31
N VAL A 897 21.19 4.99 -1.87
CA VAL A 897 20.56 5.65 -0.73
C VAL A 897 20.90 4.94 0.58
N PRO A 898 20.89 5.64 1.73
CA PRO A 898 21.37 5.10 3.00
C PRO A 898 20.43 4.12 3.70
N GLY A 899 19.24 3.87 3.19
CA GLY A 899 18.27 2.93 3.74
C GLY A 899 17.89 1.83 2.77
N ARG A 900 17.83 0.58 3.21
CA ARG A 900 17.40 -0.58 2.41
C ARG A 900 16.41 -1.45 3.17
N HIS A 901 15.66 -2.23 2.42
CA HIS A 901 14.88 -3.37 2.88
C HIS A 901 14.85 -4.47 1.80
N ALA A 902 13.92 -5.40 1.83
CA ALA A 902 13.82 -6.60 0.99
C ALA A 902 14.79 -7.72 1.35
N GLY A 903 15.59 -7.56 2.39
CA GLY A 903 16.56 -8.53 2.86
C GLY A 903 16.04 -9.48 3.94
N GLU A 904 16.97 -10.20 4.56
CA GLU A 904 16.75 -11.19 5.62
C GLU A 904 17.37 -10.79 6.97
N HIS A 905 18.02 -9.65 7.02
CA HIS A 905 18.58 -9.16 8.28
C HIS A 905 17.46 -8.81 9.27
N TYR A 906 17.73 -9.00 10.59
CA TYR A 906 16.75 -8.70 11.65
C TYR A 906 16.08 -7.34 11.46
N LEU A 907 16.85 -6.29 11.19
CA LEU A 907 16.34 -4.94 11.02
C LEU A 907 15.37 -4.78 9.83
N GLU A 908 15.48 -5.63 8.81
CA GLU A 908 14.60 -5.62 7.65
C GLU A 908 13.33 -6.48 7.89
N LYS A 909 13.48 -7.54 8.71
CA LYS A 909 12.37 -8.46 9.05
C LYS A 909 11.49 -7.96 10.18
N ASP A 910 12.05 -7.21 11.12
CA ASP A 910 11.33 -6.71 12.28
C ASP A 910 10.24 -5.73 11.87
N ALA A 911 9.00 -6.16 11.91
CA ALA A 911 7.83 -5.37 11.59
C ALA A 911 6.94 -5.20 12.83
N PHE A 912 6.37 -4.01 12.97
CA PHE A 912 5.38 -3.81 14.03
C PHE A 912 4.15 -4.68 13.78
N LEU A 913 3.64 -5.34 14.81
CA LEU A 913 2.32 -5.94 14.83
C LEU A 913 1.73 -5.79 16.24
N GLY A 914 0.63 -5.08 16.34
CA GLY A 914 0.03 -4.82 17.64
C GLY A 914 -1.46 -4.53 17.55
N PHE A 915 -2.14 -4.83 18.64
CA PHE A 915 -3.56 -4.60 18.83
C PHE A 915 -3.77 -3.87 20.15
N TRP A 916 -4.77 -2.97 20.19
CA TRP A 916 -5.10 -2.24 21.40
C TRP A 916 -6.57 -1.82 21.43
N GLY A 917 -7.01 -1.34 22.60
CA GLY A 917 -8.36 -0.93 22.88
C GLY A 917 -9.03 -1.85 23.89
N LYS A 918 -10.15 -1.40 24.48
CA LYS A 918 -10.90 -2.19 25.47
C LYS A 918 -11.33 -3.58 25.00
N PRO A 919 -11.64 -3.80 23.69
CA PRO A 919 -12.04 -5.13 23.23
C PRO A 919 -10.98 -6.20 23.38
N ILE A 920 -9.69 -5.85 23.52
CA ILE A 920 -8.61 -6.85 23.61
C ILE A 920 -8.54 -7.53 24.98
N LYS A 921 -9.13 -6.93 25.99
CA LYS A 921 -9.09 -7.44 27.35
C LYS A 921 -9.62 -8.87 27.43
N ASN A 922 -8.79 -9.77 27.94
CA ASN A 922 -9.08 -11.21 28.09
C ASN A 922 -9.35 -11.97 26.76
N LYS A 923 -9.12 -11.35 25.61
CA LYS A 923 -9.36 -11.96 24.28
C LYS A 923 -8.10 -12.31 23.53
N MET A 924 -6.95 -11.89 24.01
CA MET A 924 -5.68 -12.16 23.36
C MET A 924 -4.61 -12.45 24.41
N ALA A 925 -3.85 -13.51 24.19
CA ALA A 925 -2.67 -13.81 24.97
C ALA A 925 -1.53 -12.84 24.63
N PRO A 926 -0.52 -12.68 25.50
CA PRO A 926 0.72 -12.01 25.12
C PRO A 926 1.32 -12.67 23.89
N LEU A 927 1.62 -11.87 22.86
CA LEU A 927 2.18 -12.34 21.60
C LEU A 927 3.71 -12.32 21.68
N ILE A 928 4.36 -13.44 21.37
CA ILE A 928 5.82 -13.55 21.39
C ILE A 928 6.36 -13.24 19.99
N ILE A 929 5.90 -14.00 19.02
CA ILE A 929 6.30 -13.87 17.63
C ILE A 929 5.11 -14.22 16.73
N GLU A 930 4.82 -13.35 15.78
CA GLU A 930 3.76 -13.58 14.79
C GLU A 930 4.09 -12.92 13.47
N GLU A 931 3.50 -13.44 12.41
CA GLU A 931 3.60 -12.85 11.08
C GLU A 931 2.61 -11.69 10.94
N ASN A 932 3.04 -10.62 10.27
CA ASN A 932 2.25 -9.40 10.05
C ASN A 932 0.94 -9.66 9.29
N GLY A 933 0.87 -10.72 8.50
CA GLY A 933 -0.35 -11.16 7.80
C GLY A 933 -1.52 -11.55 8.71
N SER A 934 -1.29 -11.76 10.02
CA SER A 934 -2.34 -12.05 10.99
C SER A 934 -3.20 -10.82 11.37
N LEU A 935 -2.87 -9.63 10.90
CA LEU A 935 -3.61 -8.40 11.21
C LEU A 935 -5.07 -8.46 10.73
N ALA A 936 -5.28 -8.65 9.42
CA ALA A 936 -6.62 -8.66 8.82
C ALA A 936 -7.52 -9.79 9.37
N PRO A 937 -7.06 -11.06 9.45
CA PRO A 937 -7.86 -12.15 10.03
C PRO A 937 -8.32 -11.88 11.46
N THR A 938 -7.46 -11.26 12.27
CA THR A 938 -7.78 -10.92 13.67
C THR A 938 -8.88 -9.86 13.75
N LEU A 939 -8.79 -8.80 12.95
CA LEU A 939 -9.82 -7.76 12.90
C LEU A 939 -11.13 -8.29 12.31
N TYR A 940 -11.06 -9.16 11.31
CA TYR A 940 -12.24 -9.81 10.73
C TYR A 940 -12.97 -10.65 11.76
N GLN A 941 -12.27 -11.54 12.47
CA GLN A 941 -12.87 -12.37 13.53
C GLN A 941 -13.50 -11.52 14.63
N TYR A 942 -12.89 -10.40 15.00
CA TYR A 942 -13.47 -9.48 15.97
C TYR A 942 -14.81 -8.88 15.50
N LEU A 943 -14.85 -8.44 14.24
CA LEU A 943 -16.04 -7.77 13.68
C LEU A 943 -17.21 -8.74 13.47
N THR A 944 -16.91 -9.94 12.96
CA THR A 944 -17.93 -10.87 12.48
C THR A 944 -18.27 -11.95 13.51
N GLU A 945 -17.41 -12.19 14.49
CA GLU A 945 -17.43 -13.36 15.40
C GLU A 945 -17.23 -14.69 14.68
N GLU A 946 -16.95 -14.69 13.39
CA GLU A 946 -16.64 -15.89 12.64
C GLU A 946 -15.20 -16.32 12.91
N LYS A 947 -15.03 -17.59 13.25
CA LYS A 947 -13.69 -18.14 13.49
C LYS A 947 -12.88 -18.19 12.20
N VAL A 948 -11.72 -17.58 12.21
CA VAL A 948 -10.77 -17.65 11.09
C VAL A 948 -9.85 -18.85 11.27
N ILE A 949 -9.80 -19.70 10.25
CA ILE A 949 -8.93 -20.89 10.20
C ILE A 949 -7.87 -20.67 9.12
N LYS A 950 -6.59 -20.79 9.51
CA LYS A 950 -5.46 -20.69 8.57
C LYS A 950 -5.60 -21.70 7.43
N ASN A 951 -5.36 -21.27 6.21
CA ASN A 951 -5.47 -22.03 4.97
C ASN A 951 -6.90 -22.41 4.54
N GLU A 952 -7.93 -21.81 5.13
CA GLU A 952 -9.31 -21.95 4.70
C GLU A 952 -9.88 -20.63 4.19
N ASN A 953 -10.77 -20.67 3.22
CA ASN A 953 -11.48 -19.50 2.69
C ASN A 953 -10.55 -18.35 2.22
N GLY A 954 -9.35 -18.68 1.71
CA GLY A 954 -8.37 -17.71 1.27
C GLY A 954 -7.57 -17.01 2.40
N TRP A 955 -7.79 -17.38 3.66
CA TRP A 955 -6.96 -16.93 4.76
C TRP A 955 -5.62 -17.66 4.79
N GLY A 956 -4.54 -16.93 4.62
CA GLY A 956 -3.18 -17.49 4.70
C GLY A 956 -2.60 -17.49 6.12
N TYR A 957 -3.21 -16.70 7.00
CA TYR A 957 -2.75 -16.47 8.36
C TYR A 957 -3.88 -16.68 9.38
N PRO A 958 -3.56 -17.03 10.62
CA PRO A 958 -4.57 -17.21 11.67
C PRO A 958 -5.05 -15.89 12.25
N SER A 959 -6.23 -15.89 12.87
CA SER A 959 -6.59 -14.88 13.85
C SER A 959 -5.81 -15.10 15.15
N LEU A 960 -5.43 -14.03 15.82
CA LEU A 960 -4.74 -14.05 17.12
C LEU A 960 -5.69 -13.88 18.30
N LEU A 961 -7.00 -13.78 18.05
CA LEU A 961 -8.03 -13.79 19.09
C LEU A 961 -8.27 -15.22 19.60
N ASN A 962 -8.40 -15.36 20.94
CA ASN A 962 -8.70 -16.64 21.61
C ASN A 962 -10.11 -17.15 21.28
#